data_e38890d489270ddfac001860c6ff21f1
#
_entry.id   e38890d489270ddfac001860c6ff21f1
#
_cell.length_a   1.000
_cell.length_b   1.000
_cell.length_c   1.000
_cell.angle_alpha   90.00
_cell.angle_beta   90.00
_cell.angle_gamma   90.00
#
_symmetry.space_group_name_H-M   'P 1'
#
loop_
_entity.id
_entity.type
_entity.pdbx_description
1 polymer ?
#
loop_
_entity_poly.entity_id
_entity_poly.type
_entity_poly.pdbx_seq_one_letter_code
_entity_poly.pdbx_strand_id
1 'polypeptide(L)'
;MRHTYLISAALCIFGASAATAFEPTPDGSSLSKAFPGKSYSPYAQRGIPDRPLWGDTHLHTSTSFDAGAFGNRLDARAAYRFAKGQEVQATTGFMARLSRPLDWLVVADHSDNMGLFDMINAQDPAIMSDAEGNRIATMVANGGDEGVAAALELIDAYSRGQVLSPALAVEAGTKPFRSVWQRQIAAAEEAYEPGLFTSFIGYEWTSLIQGGNMHRVVIYRDNGQKAGMLDPFTTESPAGSINPRDLWKWMANYEQVTRGDVLALAHNGNLSNGIMFPETAQYDGTELDEEYVQTRARWEPMYEVTQIKGDGETHPFLSPNDEFADYETWDKGNLNLSELKEDSMLAGEYAREALKTGLKLEARLGTNPYKFGMVGSTDSHTSLATAQEDNFFGKHSGAEPNPQRPSHIVGQFGDVAILGWEMVASGLAAVWAAENTREAIFDAMERKEVYATTGSRIGVRFFGGWDYTMDDLTSRTPAALGYAKGAPMGGDLSAAPEGATAPNFMVYALKDPIGGNLDRIQIVKGWMDSAGETHEQVYDVVWAGDREPDANGKLPAIGSTVDVARATWTNTIGLGEMGTVWTDPDFDPSQPAFYYARVIEIPTPRWTAYDAFRMGAEVPAESPMETQERAYTSPIWYTPG
;
A
#
# COMPACT_ATOMS: atom_id res chain seq x y z
N MET A 1 -40.34 -15.70 90.17
CA MET A 1 -39.72 -16.97 89.73
C MET A 1 -39.40 -16.78 88.29
N ARG A 2 -38.16 -16.61 87.97
CA ARG A 2 -37.66 -16.48 86.59
C ARG A 2 -36.73 -17.65 86.33
N HIS A 3 -37.11 -18.51 85.43
CA HIS A 3 -36.28 -19.60 85.00
C HIS A 3 -35.35 -19.15 83.86
N THR A 4 -34.06 -19.24 84.09
CA THR A 4 -33.02 -18.95 83.11
C THR A 4 -32.63 -20.26 82.44
N TYR A 5 -32.88 -20.38 81.19
CA TYR A 5 -32.37 -21.47 80.36
C TYR A 5 -30.98 -21.09 79.76
N LEU A 6 -30.00 -21.82 80.16
CA LEU A 6 -28.67 -21.79 79.56
C LEU A 6 -28.68 -22.68 78.29
N ILE A 7 -28.43 -22.06 77.12
CA ILE A 7 -28.25 -22.76 75.84
C ILE A 7 -26.74 -22.87 75.66
N SER A 8 -26.24 -24.10 75.74
CA SER A 8 -24.87 -24.41 75.39
C SER A 8 -24.76 -24.54 73.84
N ALA A 9 -24.07 -23.59 73.20
CA ALA A 9 -23.74 -23.71 71.80
C ALA A 9 -22.49 -24.57 71.61
N ALA A 10 -22.64 -25.75 71.07
CA ALA A 10 -21.53 -26.60 70.65
C ALA A 10 -21.01 -26.06 69.29
N LEU A 11 -19.78 -25.58 69.28
CA LEU A 11 -19.08 -25.11 68.08
C LEU A 11 -18.53 -26.33 67.33
N CYS A 12 -19.21 -26.83 66.29
CA CYS A 12 -18.65 -27.80 65.38
C CYS A 12 -17.68 -27.12 64.44
N ILE A 13 -16.39 -27.26 64.67
CA ILE A 13 -15.33 -26.89 63.71
C ILE A 13 -15.30 -27.97 62.63
N PHE A 14 -15.93 -27.70 61.49
CA PHE A 14 -15.69 -28.48 60.26
C PHE A 14 -14.34 -28.03 59.72
N GLY A 15 -13.33 -28.87 59.92
CA GLY A 15 -12.08 -28.77 59.20
C GLY A 15 -12.35 -29.02 57.69
N ALA A 16 -12.39 -27.96 56.91
CA ALA A 16 -12.32 -28.10 55.45
C ALA A 16 -10.94 -28.58 55.09
N SER A 17 -10.79 -29.90 54.89
CA SER A 17 -9.64 -30.45 54.19
C SER A 17 -9.71 -29.88 52.76
N ALA A 18 -8.81 -28.97 52.41
CA ALA A 18 -8.58 -28.59 51.03
C ALA A 18 -8.16 -29.87 50.30
N ALA A 19 -9.09 -30.43 49.53
CA ALA A 19 -8.75 -31.44 48.55
C ALA A 19 -7.85 -30.73 47.53
N THR A 20 -6.53 -30.90 47.67
CA THR A 20 -5.60 -30.58 46.60
C THR A 20 -5.99 -31.48 45.43
N ALA A 21 -6.62 -30.91 44.41
CA ALA A 21 -6.79 -31.62 43.15
C ALA A 21 -5.39 -32.08 42.70
N PHE A 22 -5.18 -33.37 42.74
CA PHE A 22 -3.98 -33.97 42.17
C PHE A 22 -4.13 -33.84 40.66
N GLU A 23 -3.53 -32.80 40.11
CA GLU A 23 -3.31 -32.70 38.66
C GLU A 23 -2.06 -33.50 38.32
N PRO A 24 -2.19 -34.69 37.75
CA PRO A 24 -1.03 -35.42 37.28
C PRO A 24 -0.39 -34.63 36.15
N THR A 25 0.72 -33.99 36.42
CA THR A 25 1.57 -33.40 35.38
C THR A 25 2.43 -34.52 34.80
N PRO A 26 2.11 -35.00 33.57
CA PRO A 26 2.95 -36.01 32.94
C PRO A 26 4.35 -35.43 32.75
N ASP A 27 5.39 -36.19 33.04
CA ASP A 27 6.73 -35.74 32.74
C ASP A 27 6.94 -35.61 31.22
N GLY A 28 7.71 -34.60 30.78
CA GLY A 28 7.92 -34.30 29.38
C GLY A 28 8.49 -35.47 28.55
N SER A 29 9.16 -36.43 29.19
CA SER A 29 9.72 -37.62 28.55
C SER A 29 8.64 -38.64 28.24
N SER A 30 7.64 -38.76 29.08
CA SER A 30 6.47 -39.62 28.85
C SER A 30 5.59 -39.10 27.73
N LEU A 31 5.40 -37.78 27.67
CA LEU A 31 4.65 -37.12 26.59
C LEU A 31 5.35 -37.24 25.23
N SER A 32 6.68 -37.04 25.19
CA SER A 32 7.44 -37.14 23.94
C SER A 32 7.50 -38.59 23.41
N LYS A 33 7.43 -39.59 24.28
CA LYS A 33 7.34 -41.00 23.90
C LYS A 33 5.94 -41.38 23.38
N ALA A 34 4.89 -40.85 24.00
CA ALA A 34 3.50 -41.09 23.58
C ALA A 34 3.14 -40.37 22.26
N PHE A 35 3.73 -39.20 22.01
CA PHE A 35 3.45 -38.36 20.85
C PHE A 35 4.71 -37.90 20.13
N PRO A 36 5.55 -38.79 19.61
CA PRO A 36 6.82 -38.42 18.99
C PRO A 36 6.57 -37.55 17.75
N GLY A 37 7.07 -36.31 17.79
CA GLY A 37 7.05 -35.37 16.67
C GLY A 37 5.67 -34.82 16.26
N LYS A 38 4.61 -35.07 17.06
CA LYS A 38 3.26 -34.53 16.78
C LYS A 38 2.82 -33.59 17.88
N SER A 39 2.33 -32.42 17.48
CA SER A 39 1.63 -31.51 18.39
C SER A 39 0.24 -32.11 18.72
N TYR A 40 -0.12 -32.16 20.01
CA TYR A 40 -1.46 -32.53 20.43
C TYR A 40 -2.51 -31.49 19.99
N SER A 41 -2.17 -30.22 20.10
CA SER A 41 -3.03 -29.13 19.61
C SER A 41 -2.83 -28.95 18.11
N PRO A 42 -3.87 -29.11 17.28
CA PRO A 42 -3.77 -28.91 15.84
C PRO A 42 -3.57 -27.41 15.48
N TYR A 43 -3.70 -26.53 16.45
CA TYR A 43 -3.55 -25.08 16.29
C TYR A 43 -2.21 -24.57 16.84
N ALA A 44 -1.46 -25.36 17.60
CA ALA A 44 -0.16 -24.98 18.11
C ALA A 44 0.88 -24.88 16.98
N GLN A 45 1.79 -23.92 17.07
CA GLN A 45 2.85 -23.65 16.09
C GLN A 45 2.35 -23.31 14.67
N ARG A 46 1.11 -22.86 14.54
CA ARG A 46 0.58 -22.32 13.31
C ARG A 46 0.79 -20.80 13.25
N GLY A 47 2.04 -20.36 13.07
CA GLY A 47 2.37 -18.97 12.73
C GLY A 47 2.16 -18.65 11.25
N ILE A 48 1.44 -19.52 10.52
CA ILE A 48 1.15 -19.34 9.09
C ILE A 48 -0.14 -18.54 8.96
N PRO A 49 -0.13 -17.40 8.25
CA PRO A 49 -1.34 -16.62 8.00
C PRO A 49 -2.38 -17.43 7.23
N ASP A 50 -3.63 -17.43 7.67
CA ASP A 50 -4.72 -18.18 7.01
C ASP A 50 -5.35 -17.35 5.87
N ARG A 51 -5.37 -16.04 5.98
CA ARG A 51 -5.90 -15.10 4.98
C ARG A 51 -5.03 -13.84 4.88
N PRO A 52 -5.04 -13.14 3.75
CA PRO A 52 -4.43 -11.82 3.70
C PRO A 52 -5.26 -10.84 4.53
N LEU A 53 -4.59 -9.88 5.15
CA LEU A 53 -5.21 -8.73 5.80
C LEU A 53 -5.22 -7.56 4.82
N TRP A 54 -6.41 -7.06 4.51
CA TRP A 54 -6.64 -6.01 3.52
C TRP A 54 -6.62 -4.63 4.15
N GLY A 55 -5.85 -3.73 3.57
CA GLY A 55 -5.78 -2.36 4.06
C GLY A 55 -5.29 -1.37 3.02
N ASP A 56 -5.07 -0.16 3.50
CA ASP A 56 -4.59 0.96 2.73
C ASP A 56 -3.46 1.65 3.49
N THR A 57 -2.31 1.80 2.84
CA THR A 57 -1.12 2.43 3.43
C THR A 57 -1.15 3.96 3.33
N HIS A 58 -2.10 4.55 2.58
CA HIS A 58 -1.98 5.93 2.15
C HIS A 58 -3.35 6.59 1.96
N LEU A 59 -3.88 7.18 3.03
CA LEU A 59 -5.14 7.93 3.00
C LEU A 59 -4.97 9.30 3.63
N HIS A 60 -5.52 10.35 2.98
CA HIS A 60 -5.52 11.73 3.49
C HIS A 60 -6.87 12.14 4.05
N THR A 61 -6.83 12.98 5.09
CA THR A 61 -8.02 13.55 5.74
C THR A 61 -8.06 15.07 5.58
N SER A 62 -9.07 15.74 6.17
CA SER A 62 -9.13 17.21 6.17
C SER A 62 -7.92 17.88 6.80
N THR A 63 -7.15 17.15 7.58
CA THR A 63 -5.94 17.61 8.27
C THR A 63 -4.74 17.71 7.33
N SER A 64 -4.73 16.93 6.24
CA SER A 64 -3.72 17.05 5.18
C SER A 64 -3.83 18.39 4.48
N PHE A 65 -2.69 19.03 4.21
CA PHE A 65 -2.64 20.37 3.62
C PHE A 65 -3.46 20.46 2.33
N ASP A 66 -3.22 19.60 1.37
CA ASP A 66 -3.87 19.62 0.06
C ASP A 66 -5.30 19.04 0.08
N ALA A 67 -5.56 17.96 0.83
CA ALA A 67 -6.92 17.44 0.96
C ALA A 67 -7.87 18.47 1.58
N GLY A 68 -7.42 19.18 2.62
CA GLY A 68 -8.15 20.31 3.22
C GLY A 68 -8.33 21.47 2.25
N ALA A 69 -7.27 21.79 1.45
CA ALA A 69 -7.28 22.80 0.41
C ALA A 69 -8.34 22.53 -0.67
N PHE A 70 -8.41 21.27 -1.14
CA PHE A 70 -9.39 20.84 -2.14
C PHE A 70 -10.75 20.45 -1.57
N GLY A 71 -11.05 20.89 -0.36
CA GLY A 71 -12.40 20.91 0.17
C GLY A 71 -12.78 19.77 1.10
N ASN A 72 -11.91 18.80 1.39
CA ASN A 72 -12.21 17.71 2.32
C ASN A 72 -12.52 18.27 3.73
N ARG A 73 -13.58 17.74 4.36
CA ARG A 73 -14.04 18.13 5.70
C ARG A 73 -14.15 16.96 6.67
N LEU A 74 -13.74 15.77 6.24
CA LEU A 74 -13.78 14.57 7.06
C LEU A 74 -12.44 14.36 7.75
N ASP A 75 -12.49 14.14 9.05
CA ASP A 75 -11.30 13.90 9.90
C ASP A 75 -10.87 12.41 9.92
N ALA A 76 -9.79 12.11 10.60
CA ALA A 76 -9.27 10.75 10.73
C ALA A 76 -10.28 9.79 11.40
N ARG A 77 -11.14 10.28 12.31
CA ARG A 77 -12.18 9.43 12.93
C ARG A 77 -13.23 9.00 11.92
N ALA A 78 -13.60 9.89 11.01
CA ALA A 78 -14.51 9.57 9.90
C ALA A 78 -13.86 8.53 8.97
N ALA A 79 -12.58 8.71 8.65
CA ALA A 79 -11.80 7.76 7.83
C ALA A 79 -11.76 6.35 8.44
N TYR A 80 -11.45 6.23 9.74
CA TYR A 80 -11.44 4.93 10.42
C TYR A 80 -12.83 4.31 10.51
N ARG A 81 -13.89 5.08 10.75
CA ARG A 81 -15.27 4.56 10.73
C ARG A 81 -15.62 4.01 9.34
N PHE A 82 -15.27 4.73 8.29
CA PHE A 82 -15.49 4.28 6.92
C PHE A 82 -14.73 2.98 6.61
N ALA A 83 -13.44 2.91 6.97
CA ALA A 83 -12.62 1.72 6.79
C ALA A 83 -13.19 0.49 7.54
N LYS A 84 -13.79 0.70 8.71
CA LYS A 84 -14.51 -0.33 9.47
C LYS A 84 -15.87 -0.72 8.86
N GLY A 85 -16.23 -0.20 7.67
CA GLY A 85 -17.46 -0.51 6.95
C GLY A 85 -18.71 0.21 7.48
N GLN A 86 -18.55 1.26 8.29
CA GLN A 86 -19.65 2.10 8.70
C GLN A 86 -20.03 3.07 7.57
N GLU A 87 -21.30 3.47 7.54
CA GLU A 87 -21.77 4.50 6.62
C GLU A 87 -21.29 5.87 7.07
N VAL A 88 -20.71 6.64 6.15
CA VAL A 88 -20.18 7.99 6.37
C VAL A 88 -20.72 8.90 5.27
N GLN A 89 -21.13 10.12 5.64
CA GLN A 89 -21.50 11.13 4.66
C GLN A 89 -20.22 11.76 4.08
N ALA A 90 -20.03 11.66 2.78
CA ALA A 90 -18.95 12.31 2.04
C ALA A 90 -19.07 13.84 2.10
N THR A 91 -18.00 14.56 1.81
CA THR A 91 -17.99 16.03 1.86
C THR A 91 -19.05 16.66 0.97
N THR A 92 -19.33 16.08 -0.19
CA THR A 92 -20.37 16.53 -1.13
C THR A 92 -21.79 16.09 -0.76
N GLY A 93 -21.96 15.33 0.34
CA GLY A 93 -23.24 14.95 0.90
C GLY A 93 -23.74 13.55 0.54
N PHE A 94 -23.07 12.83 -0.36
CA PHE A 94 -23.39 11.43 -0.64
C PHE A 94 -23.10 10.54 0.57
N MET A 95 -23.95 9.55 0.81
CA MET A 95 -23.66 8.50 1.76
C MET A 95 -22.71 7.48 1.12
N ALA A 96 -21.60 7.20 1.79
CA ALA A 96 -20.57 6.29 1.35
C ALA A 96 -20.40 5.14 2.34
N ARG A 97 -20.15 3.95 1.82
CA ARG A 97 -19.87 2.76 2.61
C ARG A 97 -19.06 1.75 1.79
N LEU A 98 -18.10 1.08 2.41
CA LEU A 98 -17.41 -0.04 1.77
C LEU A 98 -18.32 -1.26 1.65
N SER A 99 -18.18 -2.03 0.57
CA SER A 99 -18.86 -3.32 0.40
C SER A 99 -18.43 -4.33 1.49
N ARG A 100 -17.16 -4.24 1.91
CA ARG A 100 -16.54 -5.03 2.99
C ARG A 100 -15.55 -4.14 3.76
N PRO A 101 -15.50 -4.23 5.09
CA PRO A 101 -14.50 -3.50 5.88
C PRO A 101 -13.07 -3.79 5.41
N LEU A 102 -12.17 -2.85 5.65
CA LEU A 102 -10.74 -3.11 5.66
C LEU A 102 -10.34 -3.75 7.00
N ASP A 103 -9.24 -4.51 7.00
CA ASP A 103 -8.65 -5.05 8.22
C ASP A 103 -7.76 -4.02 8.93
N TRP A 104 -7.19 -3.08 8.17
CA TRP A 104 -6.30 -2.03 8.68
C TRP A 104 -6.27 -0.80 7.78
N LEU A 105 -5.79 0.33 8.34
CA LEU A 105 -5.67 1.60 7.63
C LEU A 105 -4.53 2.44 8.21
N VAL A 106 -3.77 3.10 7.34
CA VAL A 106 -2.88 4.21 7.69
C VAL A 106 -3.51 5.52 7.23
N VAL A 107 -3.77 6.44 8.16
CA VAL A 107 -4.01 7.84 7.81
C VAL A 107 -2.64 8.50 7.71
N ALA A 108 -2.30 8.99 6.52
CA ALA A 108 -0.99 9.47 6.14
C ALA A 108 -1.01 10.94 5.70
N ASP A 109 -1.66 11.80 6.49
CA ASP A 109 -1.73 13.23 6.19
C ASP A 109 -0.32 13.83 6.00
N HIS A 110 -0.17 14.76 5.07
CA HIS A 110 1.09 15.49 4.84
C HIS A 110 1.60 16.10 6.14
N SER A 111 2.89 15.88 6.46
CA SER A 111 3.50 16.46 7.65
C SER A 111 3.69 17.98 7.53
N ASP A 112 3.90 18.47 6.32
CA ASP A 112 4.09 19.89 6.07
C ASP A 112 2.75 20.64 6.17
N ASN A 113 2.72 21.71 6.95
CA ASN A 113 1.51 22.51 7.24
C ASN A 113 0.29 21.71 7.73
N MET A 114 0.54 20.60 8.42
CA MET A 114 -0.50 19.71 8.95
C MET A 114 -1.53 20.47 9.79
N GLY A 115 -2.81 20.42 9.38
CA GLY A 115 -3.93 21.06 10.08
C GLY A 115 -4.16 22.54 9.76
N LEU A 116 -3.46 23.14 8.80
CA LEU A 116 -3.69 24.53 8.41
C LEU A 116 -5.15 24.75 7.99
N PHE A 117 -5.70 23.88 7.15
CA PHE A 117 -7.08 24.03 6.69
C PHE A 117 -8.12 23.73 7.77
N ASP A 118 -7.80 22.90 8.77
CA ASP A 118 -8.62 22.77 9.98
C ASP A 118 -8.72 24.11 10.72
N MET A 119 -7.60 24.84 10.85
CA MET A 119 -7.57 26.17 11.49
C MET A 119 -8.31 27.22 10.66
N ILE A 120 -8.12 27.23 9.33
CA ILE A 120 -8.84 28.13 8.41
C ILE A 120 -10.35 27.91 8.53
N ASN A 121 -10.81 26.67 8.47
CA ASN A 121 -12.22 26.32 8.55
C ASN A 121 -12.82 26.61 9.94
N ALA A 122 -12.03 26.48 11.00
CA ALA A 122 -12.43 26.84 12.36
C ALA A 122 -12.40 28.35 12.62
N GLN A 123 -11.99 29.16 11.61
CA GLN A 123 -11.81 30.62 11.75
C GLN A 123 -10.90 30.97 12.93
N ASP A 124 -9.73 30.31 13.03
CA ASP A 124 -8.80 30.50 14.12
C ASP A 124 -8.46 32.00 14.29
N PRO A 125 -8.53 32.54 15.52
CA PRO A 125 -8.27 33.97 15.77
C PRO A 125 -6.92 34.47 15.28
N ALA A 126 -5.88 33.61 15.26
CA ALA A 126 -4.57 34.01 14.75
C ALA A 126 -4.61 34.25 13.22
N ILE A 127 -5.32 33.39 12.49
CA ILE A 127 -5.53 33.54 11.04
C ILE A 127 -6.44 34.73 10.76
N MET A 128 -7.56 34.85 11.47
CA MET A 128 -8.56 35.90 11.22
C MET A 128 -8.08 37.31 11.60
N SER A 129 -7.10 37.45 12.49
CA SER A 129 -6.50 38.74 12.84
C SER A 129 -5.39 39.21 11.88
N ASP A 130 -4.87 38.31 11.05
CA ASP A 130 -3.90 38.62 10.00
C ASP A 130 -4.63 38.99 8.71
N ALA A 131 -4.18 40.01 8.00
CA ALA A 131 -4.87 40.53 6.82
C ALA A 131 -4.90 39.52 5.67
N GLU A 132 -3.76 38.84 5.44
CA GLU A 132 -3.63 37.82 4.40
C GLU A 132 -4.33 36.53 4.82
N GLY A 133 -4.19 36.14 6.08
CA GLY A 133 -4.90 35.01 6.65
C GLY A 133 -6.41 35.15 6.51
N ASN A 134 -6.97 36.31 6.85
CA ASN A 134 -8.39 36.61 6.71
C ASN A 134 -8.84 36.59 5.23
N ARG A 135 -8.03 37.13 4.31
CA ARG A 135 -8.31 37.09 2.88
C ARG A 135 -8.45 35.63 2.39
N ILE A 136 -7.46 34.81 2.64
CA ILE A 136 -7.46 33.39 2.25
C ILE A 136 -8.63 32.63 2.92
N ALA A 137 -8.83 32.82 4.22
CA ALA A 137 -9.92 32.16 4.94
C ALA A 137 -11.31 32.56 4.37
N THR A 138 -11.47 33.81 3.94
CA THR A 138 -12.70 34.29 3.27
C THR A 138 -12.90 33.61 1.93
N MET A 139 -11.87 33.50 1.11
CA MET A 139 -11.93 32.83 -0.21
C MET A 139 -12.25 31.33 -0.03
N VAL A 140 -11.63 30.65 0.94
CA VAL A 140 -11.93 29.26 1.28
C VAL A 140 -13.40 29.08 1.74
N ALA A 141 -13.90 30.01 2.57
CA ALA A 141 -15.28 29.98 3.06
C ALA A 141 -16.31 30.21 1.94
N ASN A 142 -15.99 31.04 0.94
CA ASN A 142 -16.84 31.26 -0.22
C ASN A 142 -16.95 30.01 -1.10
N GLY A 143 -15.90 29.17 -1.11
CA GLY A 143 -15.88 27.92 -1.90
C GLY A 143 -15.86 28.17 -3.41
N GLY A 144 -16.22 27.15 -4.20
CA GLY A 144 -16.22 27.24 -5.65
C GLY A 144 -14.87 27.70 -6.21
N ASP A 145 -14.90 28.53 -7.27
CA ASP A 145 -13.69 29.02 -7.94
C ASP A 145 -12.78 29.84 -7.01
N GLU A 146 -13.34 30.59 -6.04
CA GLU A 146 -12.55 31.34 -5.08
C GLU A 146 -11.81 30.43 -4.09
N GLY A 147 -12.48 29.37 -3.61
CA GLY A 147 -11.84 28.37 -2.73
C GLY A 147 -10.71 27.64 -3.44
N VAL A 148 -10.92 27.25 -4.69
CA VAL A 148 -9.89 26.63 -5.54
C VAL A 148 -8.72 27.59 -5.77
N ALA A 149 -9.00 28.86 -6.07
CA ALA A 149 -7.95 29.87 -6.27
C ALA A 149 -7.11 30.08 -4.99
N ALA A 150 -7.73 30.12 -3.81
CA ALA A 150 -7.02 30.21 -2.54
C ALA A 150 -6.12 28.98 -2.28
N ALA A 151 -6.64 27.78 -2.57
CA ALA A 151 -5.88 26.54 -2.44
C ALA A 151 -4.64 26.53 -3.35
N LEU A 152 -4.83 26.86 -4.62
CA LEU A 152 -3.74 26.91 -5.60
C LEU A 152 -2.69 27.98 -5.23
N GLU A 153 -3.11 29.15 -4.75
CA GLU A 153 -2.21 30.21 -4.29
C GLU A 153 -1.34 29.76 -3.12
N LEU A 154 -1.92 29.05 -2.14
CA LEU A 154 -1.17 28.47 -1.01
C LEU A 154 -0.20 27.38 -1.45
N ILE A 155 -0.66 26.46 -2.30
CA ILE A 155 0.17 25.35 -2.83
C ILE A 155 1.34 25.91 -3.66
N ASP A 156 1.08 26.91 -4.52
CA ASP A 156 2.12 27.53 -5.34
C ASP A 156 3.14 28.27 -4.49
N ALA A 157 2.71 29.04 -3.49
CA ALA A 157 3.63 29.68 -2.55
C ALA A 157 4.49 28.64 -1.81
N TYR A 158 3.86 27.60 -1.28
CA TYR A 158 4.55 26.53 -0.58
C TYR A 158 5.56 25.79 -1.47
N SER A 159 5.18 25.45 -2.70
CA SER A 159 6.08 24.76 -3.65
C SER A 159 7.35 25.56 -4.01
N ARG A 160 7.29 26.88 -3.81
CA ARG A 160 8.45 27.79 -3.98
C ARG A 160 9.21 28.05 -2.68
N GLY A 161 8.86 27.36 -1.58
CA GLY A 161 9.44 27.64 -0.25
C GLY A 161 9.05 29.01 0.31
N GLN A 162 7.87 29.53 -0.09
CA GLN A 162 7.35 30.83 0.35
C GLN A 162 6.15 30.64 1.27
N VAL A 163 6.00 31.54 2.22
CA VAL A 163 4.85 31.61 3.12
C VAL A 163 4.15 32.95 2.87
N LEU A 164 2.86 32.93 2.51
CA LEU A 164 2.09 34.15 2.22
C LEU A 164 1.96 35.03 3.46
N SER A 165 1.80 34.43 4.62
CA SER A 165 1.81 35.07 5.94
C SER A 165 2.24 34.08 7.01
N PRO A 166 2.96 34.49 8.07
CA PRO A 166 3.24 33.61 9.22
C PRO A 166 1.98 33.02 9.89
N ALA A 167 0.82 33.65 9.75
CA ALA A 167 -0.45 33.12 10.24
C ALA A 167 -0.96 31.93 9.41
N LEU A 168 -0.45 31.75 8.20
CA LEU A 168 -0.77 30.65 7.27
C LEU A 168 0.31 29.57 7.25
N ALA A 169 1.11 29.45 8.31
CA ALA A 169 2.11 28.41 8.47
C ALA A 169 1.89 27.64 9.77
N VAL A 170 1.89 26.30 9.67
CA VAL A 170 1.84 25.39 10.82
C VAL A 170 3.15 24.60 10.85
N GLU A 171 4.17 25.23 11.46
CA GLU A 171 5.54 24.72 11.46
C GLU A 171 5.75 23.60 12.49
N ALA A 172 6.57 22.60 12.16
CA ALA A 172 7.03 21.57 13.08
C ALA A 172 7.69 22.17 14.34
N GLY A 173 7.49 21.55 15.48
CA GLY A 173 8.00 22.06 16.76
C GLY A 173 7.12 23.10 17.45
N THR A 174 6.12 23.65 16.76
CA THR A 174 5.18 24.63 17.33
C THR A 174 4.05 23.94 18.11
N LYS A 175 3.40 24.70 18.99
CA LYS A 175 2.25 24.16 19.74
C LYS A 175 1.05 23.80 18.84
N PRO A 176 0.68 24.59 17.81
CA PRO A 176 -0.37 24.19 16.87
C PRO A 176 -0.06 22.85 16.21
N PHE A 177 1.12 22.68 15.62
CA PHE A 177 1.56 21.45 14.97
C PHE A 177 1.43 20.22 15.90
N ARG A 178 2.02 20.31 17.10
CA ARG A 178 1.95 19.24 18.09
C ARG A 178 0.51 18.91 18.51
N SER A 179 -0.35 19.92 18.61
CA SER A 179 -1.77 19.70 18.93
C SER A 179 -2.48 18.91 17.84
N VAL A 180 -2.17 19.19 16.57
CA VAL A 180 -2.70 18.44 15.42
C VAL A 180 -2.19 17.00 15.44
N TRP A 181 -0.88 16.81 15.56
CA TRP A 181 -0.27 15.48 15.62
C TRP A 181 -0.86 14.63 16.76
N GLN A 182 -1.04 15.20 17.95
CA GLN A 182 -1.67 14.50 19.07
C GLN A 182 -3.15 14.12 18.80
N ARG A 183 -3.89 14.92 18.02
CA ARG A 183 -5.25 14.57 17.59
C ARG A 183 -5.25 13.39 16.62
N GLN A 184 -4.30 13.33 15.67
CA GLN A 184 -4.14 12.21 14.75
C GLN A 184 -3.81 10.91 15.50
N ILE A 185 -2.83 10.97 16.41
CA ILE A 185 -2.50 9.86 17.31
C ILE A 185 -3.73 9.39 18.08
N ALA A 186 -4.47 10.32 18.71
CA ALA A 186 -5.66 9.98 19.49
C ALA A 186 -6.73 9.30 18.63
N ALA A 187 -6.96 9.76 17.39
CA ALA A 187 -7.91 9.14 16.49
C ALA A 187 -7.49 7.71 16.11
N ALA A 188 -6.20 7.48 15.87
CA ALA A 188 -5.68 6.15 15.59
C ALA A 188 -5.80 5.22 16.81
N GLU A 189 -5.46 5.70 18.02
CA GLU A 189 -5.60 4.90 19.25
C GLU A 189 -7.06 4.54 19.56
N GLU A 190 -7.99 5.48 19.39
CA GLU A 190 -9.43 5.26 19.58
C GLU A 190 -10.00 4.23 18.59
N ALA A 191 -9.43 4.15 17.39
CA ALA A 191 -9.89 3.24 16.34
C ALA A 191 -9.27 1.85 16.43
N TYR A 192 -8.18 1.67 17.18
CA TYR A 192 -7.43 0.41 17.25
C TYR A 192 -8.20 -0.66 18.04
N GLU A 193 -8.53 -1.75 17.37
CA GLU A 193 -9.22 -2.93 17.93
C GLU A 193 -8.43 -4.20 17.58
N PRO A 194 -7.38 -4.56 18.37
CA PRO A 194 -6.52 -5.70 18.07
C PRO A 194 -7.32 -6.99 17.78
N GLY A 195 -6.98 -7.66 16.70
CA GLY A 195 -7.69 -8.85 16.21
C GLY A 195 -8.89 -8.56 15.30
N LEU A 196 -9.38 -7.31 15.24
CA LEU A 196 -10.51 -6.90 14.41
C LEU A 196 -10.14 -5.84 13.38
N PHE A 197 -9.56 -4.73 13.85
CA PHE A 197 -9.15 -3.63 12.99
C PHE A 197 -7.89 -2.95 13.54
N THR A 198 -6.88 -2.82 12.69
CA THR A 198 -5.64 -2.12 13.02
C THR A 198 -5.60 -0.74 12.37
N SER A 199 -5.68 0.31 13.18
CA SER A 199 -5.38 1.67 12.79
C SER A 199 -3.91 1.96 13.06
N PHE A 200 -3.12 2.21 12.00
CA PHE A 200 -1.74 2.65 12.17
C PHE A 200 -1.66 4.15 12.45
N ILE A 201 -0.63 4.55 13.16
CA ILE A 201 -0.17 5.93 13.22
C ILE A 201 0.80 6.10 12.06
N GLY A 202 0.65 7.17 11.29
CA GLY A 202 1.50 7.45 10.13
C GLY A 202 1.38 8.91 9.70
N TYR A 203 2.24 9.31 8.80
CA TYR A 203 2.21 10.60 8.13
C TYR A 203 2.93 10.49 6.79
N GLU A 204 2.72 11.45 5.91
CA GLU A 204 3.47 11.54 4.66
C GLU A 204 4.48 12.68 4.72
N TRP A 205 5.76 12.34 4.52
CA TRP A 205 6.84 13.28 4.27
C TRP A 205 6.83 13.67 2.79
N THR A 206 6.69 14.98 2.49
CA THR A 206 6.22 15.49 1.21
C THR A 206 7.33 16.21 0.44
N SER A 207 8.45 15.55 0.20
CA SER A 207 9.54 16.16 -0.57
C SER A 207 9.17 16.29 -2.05
N LEU A 208 9.18 17.50 -2.54
CA LEU A 208 8.94 17.87 -3.94
C LEU A 208 10.20 18.52 -4.52
N ILE A 209 10.83 17.86 -5.49
CA ILE A 209 12.09 18.33 -6.07
C ILE A 209 11.85 18.80 -7.49
N GLN A 210 11.85 20.12 -7.70
CA GLN A 210 11.56 20.73 -9.00
C GLN A 210 10.23 20.22 -9.62
N GLY A 211 9.23 20.00 -8.77
CA GLY A 211 7.94 19.45 -9.19
C GLY A 211 7.89 17.91 -9.28
N GLY A 212 9.03 17.25 -9.17
CA GLY A 212 9.12 15.79 -9.15
C GLY A 212 8.83 15.21 -7.78
N ASN A 213 8.01 14.18 -7.75
CA ASN A 213 7.57 13.50 -6.52
C ASN A 213 8.71 12.71 -5.86
N MET A 214 8.98 13.01 -4.58
CA MET A 214 9.88 12.24 -3.72
C MET A 214 9.24 11.92 -2.37
N HIS A 215 7.93 11.84 -2.31
CA HIS A 215 7.16 11.60 -1.10
C HIS A 215 7.39 10.20 -0.50
N ARG A 216 7.23 10.09 0.83
CA ARG A 216 7.26 8.83 1.58
C ARG A 216 6.17 8.82 2.64
N VAL A 217 5.38 7.77 2.66
CA VAL A 217 4.56 7.48 3.83
C VAL A 217 5.44 6.85 4.90
N VAL A 218 5.40 7.40 6.12
CA VAL A 218 6.07 6.85 7.31
C VAL A 218 5.03 6.18 8.19
N ILE A 219 5.26 4.91 8.51
CA ILE A 219 4.35 4.08 9.32
C ILE A 219 5.05 3.70 10.61
N TYR A 220 4.34 3.87 11.74
CA TYR A 220 4.84 3.49 13.07
C TYR A 220 4.33 2.10 13.46
N ARG A 221 5.26 1.23 13.91
CA ARG A 221 4.92 -0.04 14.55
C ARG A 221 4.27 0.16 15.92
N ASP A 222 4.57 1.29 16.54
CA ASP A 222 4.33 1.60 17.93
C ASP A 222 2.96 2.24 18.21
N ASN A 223 2.66 2.34 19.50
CA ASN A 223 1.51 3.09 20.01
C ASN A 223 1.78 4.60 20.10
N GLY A 224 0.74 5.37 20.43
CA GLY A 224 0.79 6.81 20.51
C GLY A 224 1.75 7.37 21.57
N GLN A 225 2.12 6.60 22.59
CA GLN A 225 3.11 7.05 23.58
C GLN A 225 4.48 7.24 22.94
N LYS A 226 4.91 6.30 22.11
CA LYS A 226 6.18 6.40 21.40
C LYS A 226 6.08 7.35 20.20
N ALA A 227 5.06 7.20 19.34
CA ALA A 227 4.86 8.05 18.18
C ALA A 227 4.75 9.54 18.53
N GLY A 228 4.22 9.86 19.71
CA GLY A 228 4.10 11.23 20.21
C GLY A 228 5.36 11.82 20.86
N MET A 229 6.47 11.08 20.96
CA MET A 229 7.72 11.59 21.55
C MET A 229 8.48 12.52 20.63
N LEU A 230 8.36 12.34 19.32
CA LEU A 230 8.93 13.20 18.30
C LEU A 230 7.82 13.74 17.39
N ASP A 231 8.00 14.97 16.91
CA ASP A 231 7.14 15.51 15.86
C ASP A 231 7.47 14.81 14.52
N PRO A 232 6.50 14.61 13.61
CA PRO A 232 6.74 14.18 12.24
C PRO A 232 7.82 15.00 11.56
N PHE A 233 8.67 14.36 10.75
CA PHE A 233 9.69 15.06 9.98
C PHE A 233 9.02 15.77 8.81
N THR A 234 9.38 17.03 8.59
CA THR A 234 8.85 17.89 7.52
C THR A 234 9.93 18.18 6.49
N THR A 235 9.56 18.86 5.40
CA THR A 235 10.52 19.29 4.39
C THR A 235 11.04 20.72 4.65
N GLU A 236 10.42 21.46 5.55
CA GLU A 236 10.73 22.87 5.81
C GLU A 236 11.99 23.07 6.67
N SER A 237 12.95 23.83 6.14
CA SER A 237 14.15 24.25 6.87
C SER A 237 13.79 25.32 7.93
N PRO A 238 14.43 25.32 9.11
CA PRO A 238 15.57 24.49 9.52
C PRO A 238 15.19 23.17 10.23
N ALA A 239 13.92 22.91 10.50
CA ALA A 239 13.49 21.74 11.26
C ALA A 239 13.39 20.48 10.39
N GLY A 240 13.18 20.63 9.09
CA GLY A 240 13.03 19.58 8.10
C GLY A 240 14.06 19.66 6.97
N SER A 241 13.93 18.75 6.00
CA SER A 241 14.77 18.66 4.81
C SER A 241 14.02 17.96 3.67
N ILE A 242 14.31 18.35 2.43
CA ILE A 242 13.82 17.68 1.22
C ILE A 242 14.66 16.45 0.84
N ASN A 243 15.79 16.19 1.54
CA ASN A 243 16.70 15.10 1.24
C ASN A 243 16.24 13.80 1.94
N PRO A 244 15.97 12.69 1.23
CA PRO A 244 15.57 11.42 1.85
C PRO A 244 16.59 10.87 2.85
N ARG A 245 17.90 11.14 2.68
CA ARG A 245 18.92 10.75 3.69
C ARG A 245 18.66 11.40 5.05
N ASP A 246 18.08 12.59 5.10
CA ASP A 246 17.79 13.26 6.37
C ASP A 246 16.50 12.71 7.00
N LEU A 247 15.52 12.30 6.19
CA LEU A 247 14.39 11.51 6.67
C LEU A 247 14.88 10.20 7.32
N TRP A 248 15.76 9.45 6.67
CA TRP A 248 16.30 8.21 7.23
C TRP A 248 17.11 8.44 8.53
N LYS A 249 17.84 9.56 8.64
CA LYS A 249 18.50 9.95 9.91
C LYS A 249 17.48 10.25 11.01
N TRP A 250 16.37 10.92 10.65
CA TRP A 250 15.28 11.17 11.59
C TRP A 250 14.65 9.85 12.06
N MET A 251 14.42 8.89 11.16
CA MET A 251 13.91 7.56 11.50
C MET A 251 14.85 6.81 12.44
N ALA A 252 16.15 6.84 12.17
CA ALA A 252 17.17 6.27 13.06
C ALA A 252 17.17 6.93 14.45
N ASN A 253 17.01 8.26 14.50
CA ASN A 253 16.88 9.00 15.77
C ASN A 253 15.59 8.60 16.52
N TYR A 254 14.46 8.40 15.80
CA TYR A 254 13.23 7.92 16.39
C TYR A 254 13.45 6.56 17.10
N GLU A 255 14.03 5.58 16.43
CA GLU A 255 14.34 4.27 17.04
C GLU A 255 15.27 4.40 18.24
N GLN A 256 16.30 5.24 18.13
CA GLN A 256 17.25 5.43 19.22
C GLN A 256 16.61 6.04 20.47
N VAL A 257 15.76 7.05 20.30
CA VAL A 257 15.15 7.81 21.40
C VAL A 257 14.00 7.05 22.03
N THR A 258 13.13 6.45 21.20
CA THR A 258 11.86 5.86 21.64
C THR A 258 11.94 4.36 21.90
N ARG A 259 12.96 3.69 21.37
CA ARG A 259 13.03 2.22 21.28
C ARG A 259 11.81 1.65 20.55
N GLY A 260 11.29 2.41 19.59
CA GLY A 260 10.23 2.01 18.69
C GLY A 260 10.78 1.64 17.32
N ASP A 261 9.88 1.33 16.38
CA ASP A 261 10.21 0.99 15.02
C ASP A 261 9.34 1.80 14.05
N VAL A 262 9.94 2.22 12.93
CA VAL A 262 9.26 2.89 11.83
C VAL A 262 9.79 2.38 10.49
N LEU A 263 8.95 2.40 9.48
CA LEU A 263 9.35 2.18 8.10
C LEU A 263 8.82 3.29 7.20
N ALA A 264 9.40 3.43 6.04
CA ALA A 264 8.91 4.33 5.01
C ALA A 264 8.62 3.57 3.72
N LEU A 265 7.66 4.06 2.93
CA LEU A 265 7.42 3.58 1.58
C LEU A 265 7.28 4.75 0.63
N ALA A 266 7.98 4.67 -0.50
CA ALA A 266 7.86 5.62 -1.59
C ALA A 266 6.64 5.29 -2.46
N HIS A 267 6.12 6.30 -3.14
CA HIS A 267 4.99 6.16 -4.05
C HIS A 267 5.13 7.12 -5.24
N ASN A 268 4.31 6.93 -6.27
CA ASN A 268 4.28 7.76 -7.47
C ASN A 268 5.68 8.05 -8.05
N GLY A 269 6.49 7.02 -8.23
CA GLY A 269 7.73 7.13 -8.99
C GLY A 269 7.47 7.68 -10.39
N ASN A 270 6.34 7.31 -11.00
CA ASN A 270 5.88 7.80 -12.30
C ASN A 270 5.72 9.34 -12.40
N LEU A 271 5.79 10.07 -11.29
CA LEU A 271 5.68 11.53 -11.22
C LEU A 271 6.96 12.21 -10.71
N SER A 272 8.10 11.51 -10.74
CA SER A 272 9.33 11.93 -10.05
C SER A 272 10.37 12.60 -10.94
N ASN A 273 10.15 12.81 -12.24
CA ASN A 273 11.19 13.21 -13.20
C ASN A 273 12.38 12.23 -13.27
N GLY A 274 12.12 10.93 -13.02
CA GLY A 274 13.15 9.88 -13.05
C GLY A 274 14.05 9.81 -11.82
N ILE A 275 13.79 10.58 -10.75
CA ILE A 275 14.67 10.65 -9.58
C ILE A 275 14.26 9.72 -8.43
N MET A 276 13.13 9.02 -8.54
CA MET A 276 12.68 8.11 -7.47
C MET A 276 13.63 6.93 -7.28
N PHE A 277 14.12 6.34 -8.38
CA PHE A 277 14.98 5.15 -8.38
C PHE A 277 16.31 5.41 -9.10
N PRO A 278 17.20 6.26 -8.53
CA PRO A 278 18.46 6.58 -9.17
C PRO A 278 19.36 5.35 -9.33
N GLU A 279 20.05 5.24 -10.48
CA GLU A 279 21.07 4.20 -10.76
C GLU A 279 22.48 4.67 -10.40
N THR A 280 22.81 5.96 -10.64
CA THR A 280 24.18 6.46 -10.49
C THR A 280 24.30 7.56 -9.45
N ALA A 281 23.43 8.55 -9.48
CA ALA A 281 23.49 9.73 -8.61
C ALA A 281 22.09 10.12 -8.14
N GLN A 282 22.02 10.75 -6.98
CA GLN A 282 20.81 11.35 -6.43
C GLN A 282 20.42 12.60 -7.23
N TYR A 283 19.25 13.17 -6.92
CA TYR A 283 18.69 14.36 -7.54
C TYR A 283 19.62 15.60 -7.52
N ASP A 284 20.53 15.68 -6.56
CA ASP A 284 21.48 16.78 -6.39
C ASP A 284 22.85 16.52 -7.06
N GLY A 285 22.97 15.41 -7.79
CA GLY A 285 24.20 14.98 -8.46
C GLY A 285 25.19 14.25 -7.55
N THR A 286 24.85 14.03 -6.26
CA THR A 286 25.68 13.22 -5.37
C THR A 286 25.65 11.76 -5.80
N GLU A 287 26.82 11.16 -6.07
CA GLU A 287 26.92 9.75 -6.45
C GLU A 287 26.35 8.84 -5.35
N LEU A 288 25.76 7.72 -5.76
CA LEU A 288 25.30 6.69 -4.85
C LEU A 288 26.50 5.96 -4.25
N ASP A 289 26.50 5.84 -2.92
CA ASP A 289 27.51 5.16 -2.12
C ASP A 289 26.91 3.97 -1.34
N GLU A 290 27.77 3.19 -0.70
CA GLU A 290 27.36 2.05 0.12
C GLU A 290 26.41 2.47 1.25
N GLU A 291 26.61 3.66 1.87
CA GLU A 291 25.73 4.17 2.92
C GLU A 291 24.31 4.42 2.39
N TYR A 292 24.19 5.01 1.19
CA TYR A 292 22.89 5.24 0.57
C TYR A 292 22.12 3.93 0.35
N VAL A 293 22.75 2.94 -0.30
CA VAL A 293 22.06 1.71 -0.64
C VAL A 293 21.68 0.90 0.59
N GLN A 294 22.56 0.84 1.61
CA GLN A 294 22.28 0.15 2.88
C GLN A 294 21.17 0.85 3.67
N THR A 295 21.22 2.19 3.74
CA THR A 295 20.25 2.98 4.49
C THR A 295 18.87 2.89 3.84
N ARG A 296 18.79 3.02 2.52
CA ARG A 296 17.52 2.89 1.79
C ARG A 296 16.93 1.49 1.93
N ALA A 297 17.74 0.45 1.77
CA ALA A 297 17.30 -0.93 1.98
C ALA A 297 16.74 -1.19 3.38
N ARG A 298 17.29 -0.52 4.41
CA ARG A 298 16.83 -0.61 5.80
C ARG A 298 15.47 0.08 5.99
N TRP A 299 15.28 1.28 5.44
CA TRP A 299 14.17 2.14 5.80
C TRP A 299 12.99 2.09 4.83
N GLU A 300 13.22 1.69 3.57
CA GLU A 300 12.18 1.61 2.53
C GLU A 300 11.96 0.15 2.08
N PRO A 301 11.40 -0.73 2.96
CA PRO A 301 11.19 -2.13 2.61
C PRO A 301 10.02 -2.36 1.65
N MET A 302 9.21 -1.34 1.37
CA MET A 302 8.04 -1.42 0.50
C MET A 302 8.00 -0.27 -0.51
N TYR A 303 7.26 -0.49 -1.60
CA TYR A 303 6.92 0.50 -2.61
C TYR A 303 5.45 0.38 -3.01
N GLU A 304 4.77 1.51 -3.15
CA GLU A 304 3.39 1.60 -3.61
C GLU A 304 3.38 1.62 -5.14
N VAL A 305 3.01 0.48 -5.75
CA VAL A 305 3.08 0.32 -7.21
C VAL A 305 1.83 0.79 -7.93
N THR A 306 0.71 0.94 -7.22
CA THR A 306 -0.56 1.34 -7.84
C THR A 306 -1.39 2.16 -6.87
N GLN A 307 -1.98 3.23 -7.36
CA GLN A 307 -2.87 4.14 -6.64
C GLN A 307 -3.61 5.04 -7.62
N ILE A 308 -4.40 5.99 -7.12
CA ILE A 308 -5.28 6.84 -7.93
C ILE A 308 -4.57 7.66 -9.03
N LYS A 309 -3.28 8.00 -8.85
CA LYS A 309 -2.43 8.71 -9.83
C LYS A 309 -1.63 7.75 -10.72
N GLY A 310 -2.21 6.59 -11.06
CA GLY A 310 -1.68 5.65 -12.03
C GLY A 310 -1.04 4.40 -11.43
N ASP A 311 -0.85 3.42 -12.28
CA ASP A 311 -0.10 2.20 -12.01
C ASP A 311 1.38 2.42 -12.36
N GLY A 312 2.27 2.01 -11.47
CA GLY A 312 3.71 2.17 -11.56
C GLY A 312 4.46 0.82 -11.60
N GLU A 313 3.78 -0.30 -11.94
CA GLU A 313 4.45 -1.59 -12.05
C GLU A 313 5.46 -1.57 -13.19
N THR A 314 5.02 -1.23 -14.40
CA THR A 314 5.88 -1.06 -15.58
C THR A 314 5.25 -0.08 -16.58
N HIS A 315 5.97 0.21 -17.67
CA HIS A 315 5.53 1.11 -18.73
C HIS A 315 5.77 0.47 -20.10
N PRO A 316 4.89 0.68 -21.12
CA PRO A 316 5.05 0.09 -22.46
C PRO A 316 6.38 0.42 -23.15
N PHE A 317 6.93 1.60 -22.87
CA PHE A 317 8.25 2.00 -23.39
C PHE A 317 9.39 1.14 -22.82
N LEU A 318 9.30 0.78 -21.52
CA LEU A 318 10.31 -0.01 -20.82
C LEU A 318 10.13 -1.52 -21.06
N SER A 319 8.89 -1.96 -21.23
CA SER A 319 8.49 -3.37 -21.39
C SER A 319 7.68 -3.58 -22.67
N PRO A 320 8.25 -3.35 -23.87
CA PRO A 320 7.49 -3.32 -25.13
C PRO A 320 6.95 -4.70 -25.55
N ASN A 321 7.43 -5.78 -24.95
CA ASN A 321 6.98 -7.15 -25.22
C ASN A 321 5.91 -7.64 -24.25
N ASP A 322 5.58 -6.86 -23.22
CA ASP A 322 4.55 -7.17 -22.22
C ASP A 322 3.20 -6.58 -22.65
N GLU A 323 2.25 -7.44 -23.02
CA GLU A 323 0.91 -7.01 -23.45
C GLU A 323 0.07 -6.33 -22.38
N PHE A 324 0.47 -6.43 -21.11
CA PHE A 324 -0.19 -5.81 -19.96
C PHE A 324 0.59 -4.66 -19.35
N ALA A 325 1.64 -4.17 -20.03
CA ALA A 325 2.44 -3.04 -19.57
C ALA A 325 1.67 -1.71 -19.63
N ASP A 326 0.74 -1.57 -20.58
CA ASP A 326 -0.13 -0.40 -20.73
C ASP A 326 -1.39 -0.56 -19.85
N TYR A 327 -1.24 -0.27 -18.57
CA TYR A 327 -2.35 -0.34 -17.63
C TYR A 327 -2.43 0.94 -16.81
N GLU A 328 -3.55 1.69 -16.98
CA GLU A 328 -3.87 2.87 -16.18
C GLU A 328 -2.65 3.81 -16.03
N THR A 329 -1.94 4.05 -17.14
CA THR A 329 -0.72 4.84 -17.18
C THR A 329 -1.00 6.31 -16.89
N TRP A 330 -0.19 6.94 -16.03
CA TRP A 330 -0.26 8.35 -15.72
C TRP A 330 1.13 8.98 -15.92
N ASP A 331 1.39 9.46 -17.15
CA ASP A 331 2.74 9.79 -17.64
C ASP A 331 2.84 11.11 -18.42
N LYS A 332 1.91 12.05 -18.20
CA LYS A 332 1.92 13.34 -18.90
C LYS A 332 3.01 14.30 -18.41
N GLY A 333 3.49 14.14 -17.20
CA GLY A 333 4.51 14.99 -16.59
C GLY A 333 4.80 14.62 -15.15
N ASN A 334 5.46 15.52 -14.43
CA ASN A 334 5.71 15.36 -12.99
C ASN A 334 4.46 15.71 -12.14
N LEU A 335 4.59 15.64 -10.81
CA LEU A 335 3.44 15.74 -9.90
C LEU A 335 2.62 17.02 -10.07
N ASN A 336 3.27 18.16 -10.26
CA ASN A 336 2.61 19.46 -10.43
C ASN A 336 2.53 19.91 -11.90
N LEU A 337 2.86 19.04 -12.86
CA LEU A 337 2.92 19.31 -14.30
C LEU A 337 3.83 20.49 -14.68
N SER A 338 4.80 20.87 -13.84
CA SER A 338 5.78 21.92 -14.19
C SER A 338 6.79 21.47 -15.24
N GLU A 339 6.89 20.16 -15.46
CA GLU A 339 7.75 19.53 -16.46
C GLU A 339 6.99 18.37 -17.11
N LEU A 340 6.99 18.32 -18.43
CA LEU A 340 6.36 17.25 -19.19
C LEU A 340 7.24 16.00 -19.20
N LYS A 341 6.62 14.83 -19.33
CA LYS A 341 7.32 13.56 -19.37
C LYS A 341 8.25 13.45 -20.57
N GLU A 342 9.46 12.96 -20.33
CA GLU A 342 10.42 12.53 -21.33
C GLU A 342 10.78 11.05 -21.15
N ASP A 343 11.04 10.33 -22.23
CA ASP A 343 11.39 8.89 -22.20
C ASP A 343 12.59 8.59 -21.28
N SER A 344 13.53 9.52 -21.16
CA SER A 344 14.72 9.40 -20.30
C SER A 344 14.40 9.34 -18.80
N MET A 345 13.22 9.81 -18.37
CA MET A 345 12.77 9.79 -16.98
C MET A 345 12.26 8.41 -16.57
N LEU A 346 11.65 7.68 -17.53
CA LEU A 346 10.88 6.46 -17.25
C LEU A 346 11.68 5.37 -16.53
N ALA A 347 12.97 5.21 -16.85
CA ALA A 347 13.81 4.20 -16.21
C ALA A 347 13.97 4.38 -14.69
N GLY A 348 13.90 5.62 -14.19
CA GLY A 348 13.98 5.95 -12.77
C GLY A 348 12.62 6.02 -12.06
N GLU A 349 11.52 5.59 -12.69
CA GLU A 349 10.15 5.85 -12.24
C GLU A 349 9.33 4.59 -11.91
N TYR A 350 9.56 3.47 -12.60
CA TYR A 350 8.71 2.28 -12.53
C TYR A 350 9.34 1.15 -11.74
N ALA A 351 8.50 0.38 -11.05
CA ALA A 351 8.93 -0.65 -10.09
C ALA A 351 9.78 -1.73 -10.75
N ARG A 352 9.36 -2.30 -11.89
CA ARG A 352 10.09 -3.37 -12.57
C ARG A 352 11.49 -2.93 -12.99
N GLU A 353 11.62 -1.70 -13.48
CA GLU A 353 12.93 -1.14 -13.84
C GLU A 353 13.79 -0.90 -12.59
N ALA A 354 13.18 -0.42 -11.50
CA ALA A 354 13.88 -0.26 -10.22
C ALA A 354 14.41 -1.60 -9.68
N LEU A 355 13.63 -2.70 -9.79
CA LEU A 355 14.10 -4.03 -9.39
C LEU A 355 15.33 -4.46 -10.20
N LYS A 356 15.36 -4.20 -11.52
CA LYS A 356 16.52 -4.46 -12.41
C LYS A 356 17.72 -3.59 -12.01
N THR A 357 17.49 -2.29 -11.78
CA THR A 357 18.52 -1.36 -11.30
C THR A 357 19.09 -1.79 -9.93
N GLY A 358 18.26 -2.38 -9.08
CA GLY A 358 18.69 -2.95 -7.81
C GLY A 358 19.73 -4.05 -7.95
N LEU A 359 19.63 -4.92 -8.97
CA LEU A 359 20.65 -5.95 -9.27
C LEU A 359 22.01 -5.32 -9.63
N LYS A 360 22.00 -4.26 -10.46
CA LYS A 360 23.21 -3.50 -10.82
C LYS A 360 23.85 -2.84 -9.60
N LEU A 361 23.04 -2.25 -8.72
CA LEU A 361 23.51 -1.60 -7.50
C LEU A 361 24.11 -2.61 -6.52
N GLU A 362 23.49 -3.78 -6.37
CA GLU A 362 24.03 -4.87 -5.53
C GLU A 362 25.40 -5.31 -6.02
N ALA A 363 25.56 -5.50 -7.33
CA ALA A 363 26.86 -5.87 -7.93
C ALA A 363 27.92 -4.79 -7.75
N ARG A 364 27.54 -3.50 -7.80
CA ARG A 364 28.47 -2.36 -7.68
C ARG A 364 28.77 -1.96 -6.24
N LEU A 365 27.77 -1.94 -5.36
CA LEU A 365 27.84 -1.37 -4.02
C LEU A 365 27.54 -2.38 -2.90
N GLY A 366 27.34 -3.67 -3.23
CA GLY A 366 27.18 -4.75 -2.26
C GLY A 366 25.81 -4.84 -1.60
N THR A 367 24.86 -3.96 -1.92
CA THR A 367 23.50 -4.00 -1.37
C THR A 367 22.50 -3.56 -2.44
N ASN A 368 21.39 -4.28 -2.56
CA ASN A 368 20.27 -3.90 -3.40
C ASN A 368 19.30 -3.02 -2.61
N PRO A 369 19.21 -1.71 -2.90
CA PRO A 369 18.30 -0.81 -2.19
C PRO A 369 16.84 -0.92 -2.66
N TYR A 370 16.58 -1.70 -3.70
CA TYR A 370 15.27 -1.84 -4.33
C TYR A 370 14.69 -3.26 -4.19
N LYS A 371 15.13 -4.02 -3.18
CA LYS A 371 14.47 -5.25 -2.74
C LYS A 371 13.21 -4.93 -1.92
N PHE A 372 12.30 -4.14 -2.47
CA PHE A 372 11.06 -3.77 -1.81
C PHE A 372 9.94 -4.77 -2.06
N GLY A 373 8.97 -4.83 -1.14
CA GLY A 373 7.66 -5.44 -1.35
C GLY A 373 6.73 -4.47 -2.06
N MET A 374 5.83 -4.99 -2.88
CA MET A 374 4.87 -4.20 -3.65
C MET A 374 3.53 -4.11 -2.92
N VAL A 375 2.99 -2.91 -2.76
CA VAL A 375 1.65 -2.67 -2.18
C VAL A 375 0.86 -1.72 -3.08
N GLY A 376 -0.47 -1.81 -3.01
CA GLY A 376 -1.38 -0.81 -3.57
C GLY A 376 -2.00 0.01 -2.45
N SER A 377 -2.43 1.21 -2.75
CA SER A 377 -3.17 2.07 -1.83
C SER A 377 -4.07 3.05 -2.55
N THR A 378 -4.80 3.88 -1.80
CA THR A 378 -5.72 4.82 -2.45
C THR A 378 -5.07 6.16 -2.75
N ASP A 379 -4.27 6.69 -1.86
CA ASP A 379 -3.87 8.09 -1.89
C ASP A 379 -5.09 9.02 -2.08
N SER A 380 -6.23 8.59 -1.53
CA SER A 380 -7.47 9.37 -1.62
C SER A 380 -7.42 10.56 -0.66
N HIS A 381 -7.88 11.71 -1.14
CA HIS A 381 -7.96 12.95 -0.37
C HIS A 381 -9.40 13.28 0.05
N THR A 382 -10.24 12.26 0.12
CA THR A 382 -11.65 12.37 0.53
C THR A 382 -11.92 11.78 1.92
N SER A 383 -10.90 11.26 2.60
CA SER A 383 -11.01 10.43 3.84
C SER A 383 -11.73 9.09 3.62
N LEU A 384 -12.00 8.73 2.38
CA LEU A 384 -12.74 7.53 1.99
C LEU A 384 -11.81 6.60 1.20
N ALA A 385 -11.34 5.54 1.84
CA ALA A 385 -10.45 4.54 1.23
C ALA A 385 -11.25 3.65 0.26
N THR A 386 -11.59 4.19 -0.91
CA THR A 386 -12.35 3.50 -1.96
C THR A 386 -11.44 3.04 -3.08
N ALA A 387 -11.45 1.73 -3.37
CA ALA A 387 -10.65 1.12 -4.42
C ALA A 387 -11.47 0.18 -5.33
N GLN A 388 -12.79 0.21 -5.24
CA GLN A 388 -13.67 -0.58 -6.07
C GLN A 388 -14.26 0.28 -7.19
N GLU A 389 -14.24 -0.21 -8.42
CA GLU A 389 -14.75 0.49 -9.60
C GLU A 389 -16.22 0.94 -9.44
N ASP A 390 -17.05 0.14 -8.80
CA ASP A 390 -18.47 0.45 -8.57
C ASP A 390 -18.72 1.38 -7.37
N ASN A 391 -17.65 1.75 -6.62
CA ASN A 391 -17.72 2.53 -5.39
C ASN A 391 -16.56 3.52 -5.27
N PHE A 392 -16.16 4.14 -6.37
CA PHE A 392 -15.02 5.05 -6.42
C PHE A 392 -15.41 6.49 -6.11
N PHE A 393 -14.79 7.11 -5.10
CA PHE A 393 -15.09 8.48 -4.65
C PHE A 393 -14.10 9.53 -5.15
N GLY A 394 -13.15 9.17 -6.02
CA GLY A 394 -12.23 10.11 -6.65
C GLY A 394 -11.04 10.53 -5.76
N LYS A 395 -10.19 11.38 -6.33
CA LYS A 395 -8.95 11.86 -5.68
C LYS A 395 -9.22 12.86 -4.56
N HIS A 396 -10.12 13.83 -4.80
CA HIS A 396 -10.44 14.93 -3.87
C HIS A 396 -11.93 15.27 -3.95
N SER A 397 -12.42 16.11 -3.03
CA SER A 397 -13.86 16.40 -2.92
C SER A 397 -14.50 16.94 -4.20
N GLY A 398 -13.75 17.66 -5.05
CA GLY A 398 -14.22 18.12 -6.35
C GLY A 398 -14.42 16.99 -7.39
N ALA A 399 -13.78 15.85 -7.17
CA ALA A 399 -13.89 14.65 -8.00
C ALA A 399 -14.73 13.54 -7.36
N GLU A 400 -15.44 13.81 -6.25
CA GLU A 400 -16.45 12.90 -5.73
C GLU A 400 -17.56 12.68 -6.77
N PRO A 401 -18.36 11.59 -6.66
CA PRO A 401 -19.34 11.21 -7.69
C PRO A 401 -20.21 12.38 -8.16
N ASN A 402 -20.08 12.74 -9.42
CA ASN A 402 -20.91 13.73 -10.11
C ASN A 402 -20.81 13.55 -11.63
N PRO A 403 -21.81 14.02 -12.43
CA PRO A 403 -21.82 13.79 -13.89
C PRO A 403 -20.66 14.44 -14.65
N GLN A 404 -20.00 15.44 -14.09
CA GLN A 404 -18.92 16.19 -14.73
C GLN A 404 -17.52 15.66 -14.39
N ARG A 405 -17.38 14.80 -13.37
CA ARG A 405 -16.07 14.38 -12.89
C ARG A 405 -15.19 13.66 -13.94
N PRO A 406 -15.72 12.92 -14.95
CA PRO A 406 -14.85 12.35 -15.98
C PRO A 406 -14.12 13.40 -16.82
N SER A 407 -14.72 14.56 -17.02
CA SER A 407 -14.14 15.69 -17.79
C SER A 407 -13.53 16.78 -16.90
N HIS A 408 -13.56 16.61 -15.58
CA HIS A 408 -12.96 17.56 -14.64
C HIS A 408 -11.44 17.62 -14.82
N ILE A 409 -10.87 18.83 -14.81
CA ILE A 409 -9.41 19.02 -14.89
C ILE A 409 -8.83 18.75 -13.51
N VAL A 410 -8.05 17.69 -13.39
CA VAL A 410 -7.29 17.34 -12.17
C VAL A 410 -6.00 18.14 -12.08
N GLY A 411 -5.33 18.36 -13.21
CA GLY A 411 -4.13 19.17 -13.33
C GLY A 411 -3.95 19.67 -14.75
N GLN A 412 -3.29 20.82 -14.92
CA GLN A 412 -3.07 21.40 -16.25
C GLN A 412 -1.79 22.22 -16.31
N PHE A 413 -1.05 22.07 -17.41
CA PHE A 413 0.08 22.94 -17.77
C PHE A 413 0.06 23.22 -19.28
N GLY A 414 -0.08 24.49 -19.65
CA GLY A 414 -0.27 24.88 -21.05
C GLY A 414 -1.50 24.20 -21.66
N ASP A 415 -1.29 23.52 -22.78
CA ASP A 415 -2.34 22.75 -23.47
C ASP A 415 -2.47 21.30 -22.98
N VAL A 416 -1.60 20.85 -22.06
CA VAL A 416 -1.63 19.49 -21.49
C VAL A 416 -2.46 19.52 -20.21
N ALA A 417 -3.51 18.70 -20.19
CA ALA A 417 -4.36 18.51 -19.03
C ALA A 417 -4.46 17.04 -18.65
N ILE A 418 -4.57 16.77 -17.35
CA ILE A 418 -4.99 15.50 -16.79
C ILE A 418 -6.48 15.65 -16.44
N LEU A 419 -7.28 14.79 -17.02
CA LEU A 419 -8.73 14.80 -16.82
C LEU A 419 -9.16 13.77 -15.76
N GLY A 420 -10.33 13.97 -15.20
CA GLY A 420 -10.87 13.10 -14.17
C GLY A 420 -10.95 11.62 -14.56
N TRP A 421 -11.27 11.32 -15.82
CA TRP A 421 -11.35 9.94 -16.30
C TRP A 421 -9.99 9.19 -16.24
N GLU A 422 -8.88 9.93 -16.21
CA GLU A 422 -7.54 9.34 -16.08
C GLU A 422 -7.22 8.87 -14.66
N MET A 423 -8.03 9.23 -13.66
CA MET A 423 -7.89 8.67 -12.31
C MET A 423 -8.18 7.17 -12.30
N VAL A 424 -7.32 6.41 -11.65
CA VAL A 424 -7.54 4.98 -11.38
C VAL A 424 -8.47 4.83 -10.19
N ALA A 425 -9.27 3.75 -10.12
CA ALA A 425 -10.10 3.49 -8.94
C ALA A 425 -9.27 3.17 -7.69
N SER A 426 -7.97 3.23 -7.78
CA SER A 426 -6.98 3.03 -6.70
C SER A 426 -6.53 1.58 -6.53
N GLY A 427 -5.86 1.30 -5.41
CA GLY A 427 -5.37 -0.02 -5.06
C GLY A 427 -5.54 -0.35 -3.59
N LEU A 428 -5.24 -1.57 -3.22
CA LEU A 428 -5.21 -2.06 -1.85
C LEU A 428 -3.89 -2.79 -1.57
N ALA A 429 -3.46 -2.73 -0.32
CA ALA A 429 -2.38 -3.56 0.19
C ALA A 429 -2.96 -4.80 0.87
N ALA A 430 -2.41 -5.96 0.49
CA ALA A 430 -2.69 -7.22 1.14
C ALA A 430 -1.46 -7.68 1.91
N VAL A 431 -1.61 -8.02 3.18
CA VAL A 431 -0.51 -8.40 4.06
C VAL A 431 -0.74 -9.80 4.62
N TRP A 432 0.25 -10.66 4.49
CA TRP A 432 0.23 -11.98 5.08
C TRP A 432 0.80 -11.93 6.51
N ALA A 433 -0.03 -11.52 7.46
CA ALA A 433 0.28 -11.51 8.88
C ALA A 433 -0.56 -12.56 9.63
N ALA A 434 0.04 -13.16 10.68
CA ALA A 434 -0.65 -14.19 11.47
C ALA A 434 -1.76 -13.61 12.35
N GLU A 435 -1.67 -12.34 12.70
CA GLU A 435 -2.60 -11.64 13.59
C GLU A 435 -2.90 -10.24 13.04
N ASN A 436 -4.11 -9.75 13.29
CA ASN A 436 -4.48 -8.37 12.97
C ASN A 436 -4.09 -7.46 14.14
N THR A 437 -2.80 -7.15 14.24
CA THR A 437 -2.21 -6.21 15.21
C THR A 437 -1.19 -5.34 14.51
N ARG A 438 -0.88 -4.16 15.08
CA ARG A 438 0.16 -3.26 14.52
C ARG A 438 1.48 -4.00 14.35
N GLU A 439 1.90 -4.71 15.39
CA GLU A 439 3.17 -5.41 15.41
C GLU A 439 3.23 -6.50 14.34
N ALA A 440 2.20 -7.36 14.25
CA ALA A 440 2.22 -8.48 13.30
C ALA A 440 2.13 -8.03 11.84
N ILE A 441 1.32 -6.99 11.55
CA ILE A 441 1.20 -6.43 10.21
C ILE A 441 2.50 -5.71 9.83
N PHE A 442 3.04 -4.87 10.71
CA PHE A 442 4.30 -4.17 10.49
C PHE A 442 5.46 -5.14 10.25
N ASP A 443 5.61 -6.17 11.09
CA ASP A 443 6.65 -7.20 10.94
C ASP A 443 6.51 -7.96 9.61
N ALA A 444 5.28 -8.14 9.09
CA ALA A 444 5.04 -8.73 7.78
C ALA A 444 5.40 -7.76 6.63
N MET A 445 5.15 -6.46 6.81
CA MET A 445 5.60 -5.41 5.89
C MET A 445 7.13 -5.35 5.81
N GLU A 446 7.84 -5.42 6.94
CA GLU A 446 9.31 -5.48 6.96
C GLU A 446 9.85 -6.73 6.27
N ARG A 447 9.19 -7.88 6.45
CA ARG A 447 9.52 -9.11 5.71
C ARG A 447 9.09 -9.08 4.25
N LYS A 448 8.37 -8.04 3.82
CA LYS A 448 7.84 -7.87 2.45
C LYS A 448 6.86 -8.99 2.04
N GLU A 449 6.24 -9.62 3.03
CA GLU A 449 5.23 -10.64 2.80
C GLU A 449 3.86 -9.98 2.52
N VAL A 450 3.88 -9.16 1.48
CA VAL A 450 2.80 -8.27 1.06
C VAL A 450 2.60 -8.37 -0.45
N TYR A 451 1.45 -7.93 -0.94
CA TYR A 451 1.20 -7.76 -2.36
C TYR A 451 0.19 -6.65 -2.64
N ALA A 452 0.27 -6.10 -3.84
CA ALA A 452 -0.65 -5.08 -4.33
C ALA A 452 -1.84 -5.70 -5.05
N THR A 453 -3.00 -5.05 -4.98
CA THR A 453 -4.06 -5.22 -5.98
C THR A 453 -4.53 -3.85 -6.46
N THR A 454 -5.17 -3.83 -7.62
CA THR A 454 -5.72 -2.61 -8.21
C THR A 454 -7.13 -2.25 -7.69
N GLY A 455 -7.62 -2.98 -6.65
CA GLY A 455 -8.91 -2.72 -6.01
C GLY A 455 -9.66 -4.01 -5.67
N SER A 456 -9.62 -4.98 -6.57
CA SER A 456 -10.17 -6.32 -6.35
C SER A 456 -9.37 -7.07 -5.28
N ARG A 457 -10.07 -7.77 -4.36
CA ARG A 457 -9.41 -8.52 -3.27
C ARG A 457 -9.04 -9.94 -3.71
N ILE A 458 -8.27 -10.05 -4.79
CA ILE A 458 -7.71 -11.32 -5.27
C ILE A 458 -6.78 -11.88 -4.20
N GLY A 459 -7.06 -13.10 -3.72
CA GLY A 459 -6.16 -13.79 -2.79
C GLY A 459 -5.02 -14.47 -3.55
N VAL A 460 -3.76 -14.15 -3.25
CA VAL A 460 -2.59 -14.72 -3.94
C VAL A 460 -1.58 -15.25 -2.95
N ARG A 461 -1.05 -16.45 -3.22
CA ARG A 461 0.16 -17.00 -2.58
C ARG A 461 1.21 -17.26 -3.64
N PHE A 462 2.45 -16.92 -3.32
CA PHE A 462 3.59 -17.14 -4.19
C PHE A 462 4.80 -17.58 -3.37
N PHE A 463 5.34 -18.75 -3.71
CA PHE A 463 6.49 -19.36 -3.03
C PHE A 463 7.52 -19.79 -4.05
N GLY A 464 8.79 -19.57 -3.77
CA GLY A 464 9.93 -20.03 -4.58
C GLY A 464 10.74 -21.07 -3.82
N GLY A 465 11.20 -22.09 -4.52
CA GLY A 465 11.98 -23.18 -3.94
C GLY A 465 12.65 -24.04 -5.00
N TRP A 466 13.04 -25.26 -4.63
CA TRP A 466 13.81 -26.15 -5.52
C TRP A 466 13.13 -27.49 -5.78
N ASP A 467 12.08 -27.85 -5.05
CA ASP A 467 11.45 -29.18 -5.08
C ASP A 467 9.93 -29.17 -4.93
N TYR A 468 9.27 -28.05 -5.21
CA TYR A 468 7.81 -28.02 -5.24
C TYR A 468 7.25 -28.91 -6.35
N THR A 469 6.11 -29.55 -6.05
CA THR A 469 5.37 -30.41 -6.96
C THR A 469 3.90 -30.01 -7.00
N MET A 470 3.17 -30.49 -7.99
CA MET A 470 1.70 -30.33 -8.05
C MET A 470 0.99 -30.97 -6.86
N ASP A 471 1.58 -32.01 -6.25
CA ASP A 471 1.02 -32.62 -5.02
C ASP A 471 1.11 -31.68 -3.81
N ASP A 472 2.15 -30.82 -3.75
CA ASP A 472 2.25 -29.77 -2.72
C ASP A 472 1.14 -28.74 -2.88
N LEU A 473 0.90 -28.29 -4.11
CA LEU A 473 -0.15 -27.32 -4.44
C LEU A 473 -1.55 -27.88 -4.12
N THR A 474 -1.81 -29.13 -4.48
CA THR A 474 -3.12 -29.76 -4.30
C THR A 474 -3.32 -30.38 -2.92
N SER A 475 -2.36 -30.25 -2.02
CA SER A 475 -2.45 -30.69 -0.64
C SER A 475 -3.52 -29.92 0.13
N ARG A 476 -3.92 -30.42 1.31
CA ARG A 476 -4.85 -29.70 2.19
C ARG A 476 -4.24 -28.47 2.88
N THR A 477 -2.93 -28.32 2.84
CA THR A 477 -2.18 -27.26 3.51
C THR A 477 -1.06 -26.73 2.62
N PRO A 478 -1.37 -26.22 1.40
CA PRO A 478 -0.33 -25.82 0.44
C PRO A 478 0.56 -24.70 1.01
N ALA A 479 0.01 -23.75 1.75
CA ALA A 479 0.80 -22.71 2.40
C ALA A 479 1.84 -23.27 3.39
N ALA A 480 1.47 -24.28 4.19
CA ALA A 480 2.42 -24.88 5.12
C ALA A 480 3.59 -25.56 4.41
N LEU A 481 3.33 -26.20 3.27
CA LEU A 481 4.37 -26.76 2.42
C LEU A 481 5.19 -25.68 1.73
N GLY A 482 4.55 -24.58 1.31
CA GLY A 482 5.22 -23.40 0.77
C GLY A 482 6.30 -22.88 1.72
N TYR A 483 5.96 -22.59 2.97
CA TYR A 483 6.93 -22.14 3.98
C TYR A 483 7.95 -23.21 4.38
N ALA A 484 7.59 -24.49 4.34
CA ALA A 484 8.49 -25.55 4.76
C ALA A 484 9.58 -25.88 3.73
N LYS A 485 9.30 -25.66 2.44
CA LYS A 485 10.15 -26.05 1.32
C LYS A 485 10.89 -24.88 0.65
N GLY A 486 10.48 -23.63 0.91
CA GLY A 486 11.08 -22.48 0.25
C GLY A 486 10.75 -21.15 0.89
N ALA A 487 10.91 -20.08 0.13
CA ALA A 487 10.69 -18.70 0.53
C ALA A 487 9.31 -18.21 0.05
N PRO A 488 8.54 -17.49 0.89
CA PRO A 488 7.35 -16.77 0.45
C PRO A 488 7.74 -15.53 -0.37
N MET A 489 6.75 -14.88 -1.01
CA MET A 489 6.91 -13.57 -1.64
C MET A 489 7.64 -12.60 -0.69
N GLY A 490 8.50 -11.76 -1.26
CA GLY A 490 9.37 -10.83 -0.53
C GLY A 490 10.67 -11.44 0.00
N GLY A 491 10.82 -12.79 -0.05
CA GLY A 491 11.98 -13.50 0.47
C GLY A 491 13.08 -13.76 -0.55
N ASP A 492 14.17 -14.34 -0.06
CA ASP A 492 15.29 -14.79 -0.88
C ASP A 492 15.27 -16.32 -1.01
N LEU A 493 15.54 -16.83 -2.20
CA LEU A 493 15.75 -18.27 -2.42
C LEU A 493 17.02 -18.71 -1.67
N SER A 494 16.95 -19.90 -1.07
CA SER A 494 18.15 -20.55 -0.58
C SER A 494 19.12 -20.85 -1.71
N ALA A 495 20.40 -21.04 -1.38
CA ALA A 495 21.36 -21.54 -2.37
C ALA A 495 20.84 -22.82 -3.05
N ALA A 496 21.13 -22.97 -4.34
CA ALA A 496 20.70 -24.13 -5.11
C ALA A 496 21.26 -25.42 -4.47
N PRO A 497 20.40 -26.40 -4.14
CA PRO A 497 20.88 -27.69 -3.65
C PRO A 497 21.73 -28.40 -4.70
N GLU A 498 22.63 -29.29 -4.27
CA GLU A 498 23.44 -30.10 -5.20
C GLU A 498 22.53 -30.90 -6.16
N GLY A 499 22.72 -30.71 -7.46
CA GLY A 499 21.92 -31.37 -8.51
C GLY A 499 20.63 -30.65 -8.88
N ALA A 500 20.27 -29.56 -8.25
CA ALA A 500 19.16 -28.72 -8.71
C ALA A 500 19.49 -28.06 -10.06
N THR A 501 18.54 -28.12 -10.98
CA THR A 501 18.71 -27.58 -12.34
C THR A 501 18.12 -26.20 -12.52
N ALA A 502 17.00 -25.90 -11.83
CA ALA A 502 16.32 -24.62 -11.84
C ALA A 502 15.40 -24.48 -10.61
N PRO A 503 15.13 -23.26 -10.13
CA PRO A 503 14.13 -23.04 -9.10
C PRO A 503 12.75 -23.30 -9.67
N ASN A 504 11.83 -23.69 -8.80
CA ASN A 504 10.43 -23.77 -9.14
C ASN A 504 9.58 -22.93 -8.17
N PHE A 505 8.45 -22.47 -8.70
CA PHE A 505 7.58 -21.54 -8.03
C PHE A 505 6.18 -22.12 -7.92
N MET A 506 5.67 -22.21 -6.71
CA MET A 506 4.29 -22.58 -6.44
C MET A 506 3.46 -21.30 -6.30
N VAL A 507 2.54 -21.09 -7.23
CA VAL A 507 1.62 -19.94 -7.23
C VAL A 507 0.18 -20.43 -7.28
N TYR A 508 -0.68 -19.80 -6.48
CA TYR A 508 -2.11 -20.01 -6.56
C TYR A 508 -2.88 -18.76 -6.16
N ALA A 509 -4.01 -18.56 -6.81
CA ALA A 509 -4.87 -17.42 -6.64
C ALA A 509 -6.34 -17.82 -6.54
N LEU A 510 -7.07 -17.04 -5.76
CA LEU A 510 -8.52 -17.11 -5.62
C LEU A 510 -9.08 -15.73 -6.00
N LYS A 511 -10.07 -15.71 -6.89
CA LYS A 511 -10.75 -14.48 -7.26
C LYS A 511 -11.38 -13.77 -6.07
N ASP A 512 -11.57 -12.47 -6.17
CA ASP A 512 -12.47 -11.77 -5.27
C ASP A 512 -13.89 -12.37 -5.36
N PRO A 513 -14.53 -12.76 -4.25
CA PRO A 513 -15.89 -13.32 -4.28
C PRO A 513 -16.92 -12.46 -5.01
N ILE A 514 -16.74 -11.13 -5.03
CA ILE A 514 -17.62 -10.18 -5.70
C ILE A 514 -17.04 -9.61 -7.00
N GLY A 515 -15.79 -9.96 -7.35
CA GLY A 515 -15.06 -9.52 -8.54
C GLY A 515 -15.21 -10.44 -9.75
N GLY A 516 -14.41 -10.15 -10.78
CA GLY A 516 -14.27 -10.95 -11.99
C GLY A 516 -13.65 -12.32 -11.70
N ASN A 517 -13.85 -13.29 -12.60
CA ASN A 517 -13.08 -14.52 -12.61
C ASN A 517 -11.63 -14.20 -13.05
N LEU A 518 -10.70 -15.11 -12.75
CA LEU A 518 -9.30 -14.99 -13.15
C LEU A 518 -9.13 -15.36 -14.63
N ASP A 519 -8.39 -14.56 -15.37
CA ASP A 519 -7.96 -14.82 -16.75
C ASP A 519 -6.71 -15.71 -16.77
N ARG A 520 -5.64 -15.26 -16.09
CA ARG A 520 -4.34 -15.95 -16.09
C ARG A 520 -3.49 -15.55 -14.89
N ILE A 521 -2.48 -16.37 -14.61
CA ILE A 521 -1.35 -16.02 -13.76
C ILE A 521 -0.10 -15.96 -14.62
N GLN A 522 0.66 -14.87 -14.46
CA GLN A 522 1.95 -14.67 -15.08
C GLN A 522 3.05 -14.69 -14.02
N ILE A 523 4.24 -15.14 -14.38
CA ILE A 523 5.46 -14.91 -13.62
C ILE A 523 6.33 -13.96 -14.44
N VAL A 524 6.72 -12.85 -13.83
CA VAL A 524 7.67 -11.90 -14.38
C VAL A 524 9.03 -12.19 -13.78
N LYS A 525 10.01 -12.48 -14.63
CA LYS A 525 11.42 -12.67 -14.30
C LYS A 525 12.21 -11.46 -14.75
N GLY A 526 13.06 -10.93 -13.88
CA GLY A 526 14.14 -10.03 -14.26
C GLY A 526 15.47 -10.60 -13.82
N TRP A 527 16.54 -10.39 -14.61
CA TRP A 527 17.88 -10.89 -14.28
C TRP A 527 18.97 -9.96 -14.83
N MET A 528 20.17 -10.12 -14.32
CA MET A 528 21.36 -9.45 -14.84
C MET A 528 22.34 -10.49 -15.37
N ASP A 529 22.83 -10.28 -16.59
CA ASP A 529 23.80 -11.16 -17.24
C ASP A 529 25.25 -10.86 -16.80
N SER A 530 26.19 -11.67 -17.29
CA SER A 530 27.61 -11.53 -16.99
C SER A 530 28.27 -10.26 -17.54
N ALA A 531 27.62 -9.55 -18.46
CA ALA A 531 28.06 -8.25 -18.97
C ALA A 531 27.54 -7.09 -18.09
N GLY A 532 26.66 -7.37 -17.13
CA GLY A 532 26.00 -6.37 -16.27
C GLY A 532 24.75 -5.75 -16.89
N GLU A 533 24.29 -6.30 -18.03
CA GLU A 533 23.05 -5.87 -18.66
C GLU A 533 21.85 -6.58 -18.03
N THR A 534 20.76 -5.83 -17.87
CA THR A 534 19.53 -6.34 -17.27
C THR A 534 18.50 -6.71 -18.32
N HIS A 535 17.77 -7.77 -18.05
CA HIS A 535 16.78 -8.36 -18.93
C HIS A 535 15.50 -8.66 -18.18
N GLU A 536 14.41 -8.89 -18.93
CA GLU A 536 13.14 -9.34 -18.37
C GLU A 536 12.42 -10.29 -19.31
N GLN A 537 11.59 -11.15 -18.73
CA GLN A 537 10.68 -12.03 -19.46
C GLN A 537 9.41 -12.24 -18.66
N VAL A 538 8.26 -12.16 -19.35
CA VAL A 538 6.95 -12.51 -18.81
C VAL A 538 6.53 -13.87 -19.33
N TYR A 539 6.11 -14.76 -18.40
CA TYR A 539 5.64 -16.10 -18.70
C TYR A 539 4.18 -16.24 -18.29
N ASP A 540 3.30 -16.59 -19.22
CA ASP A 540 1.97 -17.10 -18.88
C ASP A 540 2.12 -18.52 -18.32
N VAL A 541 1.86 -18.73 -17.02
CA VAL A 541 2.16 -20.00 -16.36
C VAL A 541 0.92 -20.88 -16.14
N VAL A 542 -0.25 -20.26 -16.06
CA VAL A 542 -1.56 -20.94 -16.05
C VAL A 542 -2.65 -19.94 -16.45
N TRP A 543 -3.66 -20.43 -17.19
CA TRP A 543 -4.74 -19.60 -17.72
C TRP A 543 -6.06 -20.36 -17.85
N ALA A 544 -7.15 -19.59 -17.99
CA ALA A 544 -8.50 -20.11 -18.18
C ALA A 544 -8.81 -20.39 -19.66
N GLY A 545 -9.66 -21.38 -19.92
CA GLY A 545 -10.15 -21.73 -21.27
C GLY A 545 -9.17 -22.55 -22.09
N ASP A 546 -9.61 -22.96 -23.28
CA ASP A 546 -8.83 -23.83 -24.20
C ASP A 546 -7.99 -22.98 -25.17
N ARG A 547 -7.31 -21.93 -24.64
CA ARG A 547 -6.44 -21.06 -25.42
C ARG A 547 -5.04 -21.67 -25.52
N GLU A 548 -4.42 -21.53 -26.68
CA GLU A 548 -3.05 -21.95 -26.94
C GLU A 548 -2.19 -20.72 -27.27
N PRO A 549 -0.97 -20.62 -26.76
CA PRO A 549 -0.05 -19.56 -27.17
C PRO A 549 0.23 -19.62 -28.67
N ASP A 550 0.35 -18.45 -29.29
CA ASP A 550 0.71 -18.33 -30.71
C ASP A 550 2.18 -18.69 -30.97
N ALA A 551 2.64 -18.57 -32.22
CA ALA A 551 4.01 -18.88 -32.60
C ALA A 551 5.07 -18.01 -31.90
N ASN A 552 4.69 -16.89 -31.31
CA ASN A 552 5.55 -16.00 -30.53
C ASN A 552 5.42 -16.25 -29.01
N GLY A 553 4.66 -17.27 -28.60
CA GLY A 553 4.39 -17.56 -27.19
C GLY A 553 3.32 -16.67 -26.54
N LYS A 554 2.61 -15.85 -27.31
CA LYS A 554 1.60 -14.92 -26.80
C LYS A 554 0.24 -15.61 -26.68
N LEU A 555 -0.35 -15.59 -25.50
CA LEU A 555 -1.67 -16.16 -25.26
C LEU A 555 -2.76 -15.19 -25.77
N PRO A 556 -3.73 -15.66 -26.60
CA PRO A 556 -4.85 -14.82 -27.03
C PRO A 556 -5.65 -14.25 -25.85
N ALA A 557 -6.27 -13.07 -26.05
CA ALA A 557 -7.16 -12.47 -25.06
C ALA A 557 -8.34 -13.41 -24.72
N ILE A 558 -8.77 -13.39 -23.45
CA ILE A 558 -9.91 -14.21 -22.98
C ILE A 558 -11.27 -13.73 -23.52
N GLY A 559 -11.33 -12.50 -24.02
CA GLY A 559 -12.56 -11.82 -24.42
C GLY A 559 -13.20 -11.06 -23.26
N SER A 560 -14.36 -10.44 -23.52
CA SER A 560 -15.10 -9.65 -22.52
C SER A 560 -16.55 -10.08 -22.46
N THR A 561 -17.13 -10.03 -21.26
CA THR A 561 -18.57 -10.26 -20.99
C THR A 561 -19.23 -8.97 -20.47
N VAL A 562 -18.55 -7.83 -20.58
CA VAL A 562 -19.02 -6.55 -20.08
C VAL A 562 -20.16 -6.00 -20.94
N ASP A 563 -21.25 -5.60 -20.31
CA ASP A 563 -22.29 -4.73 -20.87
C ASP A 563 -22.03 -3.31 -20.38
N VAL A 564 -21.27 -2.55 -21.14
CA VAL A 564 -20.90 -1.16 -20.83
C VAL A 564 -22.13 -0.27 -20.60
N ALA A 565 -23.20 -0.48 -21.37
CA ALA A 565 -24.40 0.34 -21.26
C ALA A 565 -25.14 0.16 -19.92
N ARG A 566 -24.94 -0.97 -19.24
CA ARG A 566 -25.51 -1.27 -17.93
C ARG A 566 -24.49 -1.33 -16.81
N ALA A 567 -23.21 -1.17 -17.12
CA ALA A 567 -22.08 -1.36 -16.22
C ALA A 567 -22.18 -2.70 -15.47
N THR A 568 -22.36 -3.80 -16.21
CA THR A 568 -22.47 -5.16 -15.68
C THR A 568 -21.58 -6.12 -16.46
N TRP A 569 -21.26 -7.26 -15.87
CA TRP A 569 -20.52 -8.36 -16.51
C TRP A 569 -21.05 -9.71 -16.02
N THR A 570 -20.57 -10.79 -16.61
CA THR A 570 -20.85 -12.15 -16.16
C THR A 570 -19.56 -12.95 -15.99
N ASN A 571 -19.53 -13.82 -14.97
CA ASN A 571 -18.44 -14.76 -14.76
C ASN A 571 -18.65 -16.06 -15.58
N THR A 572 -19.00 -15.94 -16.87
CA THR A 572 -19.15 -17.09 -17.79
C THR A 572 -17.86 -17.49 -18.48
N ILE A 573 -16.83 -16.67 -18.36
CA ILE A 573 -15.44 -16.94 -18.77
C ILE A 573 -14.53 -16.80 -17.55
N GLY A 574 -13.27 -17.23 -17.67
CA GLY A 574 -12.34 -17.22 -16.56
C GLY A 574 -12.57 -18.33 -15.55
N LEU A 575 -11.76 -18.39 -14.49
CA LEU A 575 -11.82 -19.38 -13.42
C LEU A 575 -11.93 -18.70 -12.04
N GLY A 576 -12.63 -19.35 -11.10
CA GLY A 576 -12.75 -18.84 -9.73
C GLY A 576 -11.49 -19.03 -8.89
N GLU A 577 -10.69 -20.04 -9.22
CA GLU A 577 -9.39 -20.34 -8.61
C GLU A 577 -8.42 -20.83 -9.68
N MET A 578 -7.14 -20.60 -9.47
CA MET A 578 -6.09 -20.95 -10.42
C MET A 578 -4.77 -21.16 -9.70
N GLY A 579 -3.96 -22.12 -10.14
CA GLY A 579 -2.65 -22.33 -9.55
C GLY A 579 -1.82 -23.35 -10.33
N THR A 580 -0.51 -23.24 -10.17
CA THR A 580 0.47 -24.14 -10.79
C THR A 580 1.76 -24.19 -9.99
N VAL A 581 2.58 -25.18 -10.31
CA VAL A 581 4.01 -25.21 -9.98
C VAL A 581 4.77 -25.07 -11.30
N TRP A 582 5.45 -23.93 -11.45
CA TRP A 582 6.20 -23.59 -12.64
C TRP A 582 7.70 -23.63 -12.35
N THR A 583 8.48 -24.20 -13.28
CA THR A 583 9.95 -24.24 -13.21
C THR A 583 10.52 -23.30 -14.25
N ASP A 584 11.49 -22.46 -13.86
CA ASP A 584 12.12 -21.51 -14.78
C ASP A 584 12.87 -22.26 -15.91
N PRO A 585 12.39 -22.17 -17.18
CA PRO A 585 13.01 -22.87 -18.29
C PRO A 585 14.35 -22.25 -18.73
N ASP A 586 14.58 -20.98 -18.37
CA ASP A 586 15.70 -20.17 -18.81
C ASP A 586 16.62 -19.79 -17.63
N PHE A 587 16.68 -20.64 -16.60
CA PHE A 587 17.49 -20.39 -15.42
C PHE A 587 18.98 -20.56 -15.68
N ASP A 588 19.76 -19.55 -15.30
CA ASP A 588 21.21 -19.61 -15.23
C ASP A 588 21.68 -19.39 -13.77
N PRO A 589 22.30 -20.40 -13.14
CA PRO A 589 22.72 -20.30 -11.74
C PRO A 589 23.82 -19.26 -11.48
N SER A 590 24.44 -18.71 -12.52
CA SER A 590 25.44 -17.65 -12.40
C SER A 590 24.86 -16.24 -12.42
N GLN A 591 23.56 -16.09 -12.72
CA GLN A 591 22.89 -14.81 -12.90
C GLN A 591 21.96 -14.50 -11.73
N PRO A 592 22.14 -13.34 -11.05
CA PRO A 592 21.15 -12.90 -10.07
C PRO A 592 19.83 -12.56 -10.76
N ALA A 593 18.72 -12.90 -10.11
CA ALA A 593 17.39 -12.74 -10.66
C ALA A 593 16.34 -12.42 -9.60
N PHE A 594 15.22 -11.87 -10.06
CA PHE A 594 14.01 -11.77 -9.25
C PHE A 594 12.81 -12.33 -10.01
N TYR A 595 11.81 -12.76 -9.24
CA TYR A 595 10.57 -13.32 -9.77
C TYR A 595 9.38 -12.78 -8.98
N TYR A 596 8.34 -12.30 -9.66
CA TYR A 596 7.08 -12.01 -9.00
C TYR A 596 5.89 -12.52 -9.83
N ALA A 597 4.78 -12.81 -9.17
CA ALA A 597 3.56 -13.21 -9.85
C ALA A 597 2.66 -12.01 -10.13
N ARG A 598 2.07 -11.98 -11.32
CA ARG A 598 0.98 -11.08 -11.70
C ARG A 598 -0.26 -11.91 -11.99
N VAL A 599 -1.36 -11.65 -11.30
CA VAL A 599 -2.64 -12.33 -11.47
C VAL A 599 -3.61 -11.36 -12.12
N ILE A 600 -4.24 -11.74 -13.21
CA ILE A 600 -5.12 -10.88 -14.01
C ILE A 600 -6.53 -11.44 -14.00
N GLU A 601 -7.54 -10.59 -13.73
CA GLU A 601 -8.97 -10.90 -13.87
C GLU A 601 -9.43 -10.76 -15.34
N ILE A 602 -10.61 -11.31 -15.62
CA ILE A 602 -11.34 -11.01 -16.86
C ILE A 602 -11.77 -9.54 -16.86
N PRO A 603 -12.06 -8.93 -18.03
CA PRO A 603 -12.56 -7.57 -18.09
C PRO A 603 -13.84 -7.37 -17.27
N THR A 604 -13.88 -6.26 -16.50
CA THR A 604 -15.03 -5.77 -15.72
C THR A 604 -15.28 -4.30 -16.04
N PRO A 605 -16.49 -3.74 -15.75
CA PRO A 605 -16.74 -2.32 -16.01
C PRO A 605 -15.82 -1.43 -15.17
N ARG A 606 -15.22 -0.43 -15.80
CA ARG A 606 -14.46 0.62 -15.12
C ARG A 606 -15.40 1.64 -14.46
N TRP A 607 -14.94 2.41 -13.46
CA TRP A 607 -15.74 3.41 -12.75
C TRP A 607 -16.41 4.43 -13.69
N THR A 608 -15.81 4.74 -14.82
CA THR A 608 -16.37 5.59 -15.88
C THR A 608 -17.64 5.02 -16.50
N ALA A 609 -17.73 3.69 -16.67
CA ALA A 609 -18.96 3.03 -17.09
C ALA A 609 -20.05 3.10 -16.01
N TYR A 610 -19.69 2.95 -14.73
CA TYR A 610 -20.64 3.13 -13.62
C TYR A 610 -21.19 4.54 -13.54
N ASP A 611 -20.36 5.56 -13.75
CA ASP A 611 -20.78 6.96 -13.77
C ASP A 611 -21.71 7.26 -14.96
N ALA A 612 -21.36 6.79 -16.16
CA ALA A 612 -22.22 6.91 -17.32
C ALA A 612 -23.61 6.30 -17.06
N PHE A 613 -23.64 5.08 -16.50
CA PHE A 613 -24.88 4.38 -16.21
C PHE A 613 -25.69 5.01 -15.07
N ARG A 614 -25.07 5.35 -13.94
CA ARG A 614 -25.76 5.79 -12.70
C ARG A 614 -26.15 7.26 -12.73
N MET A 615 -25.35 8.11 -13.37
CA MET A 615 -25.48 9.55 -13.30
C MET A 615 -25.66 10.20 -14.67
N GLY A 616 -25.59 9.43 -15.76
CA GLY A 616 -25.61 9.97 -17.12
C GLY A 616 -24.40 10.84 -17.44
N ALA A 617 -23.25 10.52 -16.85
CA ALA A 617 -22.02 11.24 -17.12
C ALA A 617 -21.62 11.13 -18.59
N GLU A 618 -21.22 12.27 -19.20
CA GLU A 618 -20.61 12.29 -20.52
C GLU A 618 -19.12 11.95 -20.36
N VAL A 619 -18.76 10.72 -20.74
CA VAL A 619 -17.39 10.22 -20.64
C VAL A 619 -16.67 10.53 -21.97
N PRO A 620 -15.45 11.11 -21.94
CA PRO A 620 -14.63 11.29 -23.14
C PRO A 620 -14.42 9.99 -23.92
N ALA A 621 -14.37 10.07 -25.25
CA ALA A 621 -14.34 8.91 -26.13
C ALA A 621 -13.05 8.06 -25.98
N GLU A 622 -11.97 8.69 -25.55
CA GLU A 622 -10.68 8.06 -25.24
C GLU A 622 -10.65 7.30 -23.91
N SER A 623 -11.64 7.55 -23.03
CA SER A 623 -11.67 6.91 -21.72
C SER A 623 -11.99 5.41 -21.82
N PRO A 624 -11.22 4.53 -21.18
CA PRO A 624 -11.59 3.13 -21.08
C PRO A 624 -12.88 2.96 -20.26
N MET A 625 -13.74 2.06 -20.75
CA MET A 625 -15.00 1.71 -20.07
C MET A 625 -14.95 0.33 -19.41
N GLU A 626 -13.88 -0.40 -19.67
CA GLU A 626 -13.56 -1.72 -19.08
C GLU A 626 -12.16 -1.69 -18.50
N THR A 627 -11.93 -2.50 -17.47
CA THR A 627 -10.61 -2.70 -16.86
C THR A 627 -10.38 -4.19 -16.57
N GLN A 628 -9.13 -4.61 -16.51
CA GLN A 628 -8.73 -5.93 -16.02
C GLN A 628 -7.97 -5.76 -14.70
N GLU A 629 -8.70 -5.88 -13.60
CA GLU A 629 -8.14 -5.85 -12.26
C GLU A 629 -7.02 -6.88 -12.11
N ARG A 630 -6.03 -6.55 -11.28
CA ARG A 630 -4.85 -7.41 -11.13
C ARG A 630 -4.25 -7.35 -9.75
N ALA A 631 -3.36 -8.32 -9.50
CA ALA A 631 -2.53 -8.37 -8.30
C ALA A 631 -1.06 -8.53 -8.68
N TYR A 632 -0.15 -7.91 -7.91
CA TYR A 632 1.31 -7.98 -8.05
C TYR A 632 1.91 -8.44 -6.73
N THR A 633 2.55 -9.61 -6.71
CA THR A 633 3.23 -10.09 -5.50
C THR A 633 4.57 -9.40 -5.32
N SER A 634 5.03 -9.32 -4.07
CA SER A 634 6.42 -8.95 -3.78
C SER A 634 7.38 -9.95 -4.43
N PRO A 635 8.54 -9.48 -4.95
CA PRO A 635 9.48 -10.35 -5.63
C PRO A 635 10.15 -11.37 -4.70
N ILE A 636 10.44 -12.56 -5.24
CA ILE A 636 11.36 -13.53 -4.66
C ILE A 636 12.70 -13.40 -5.40
N TRP A 637 13.79 -13.36 -4.65
CA TRP A 637 15.12 -13.06 -5.17
C TRP A 637 16.01 -14.29 -5.22
N TYR A 638 16.80 -14.41 -6.26
CA TYR A 638 17.88 -15.38 -6.39
C TYR A 638 19.22 -14.66 -6.48
N THR A 639 20.13 -15.01 -5.59
CA THR A 639 21.53 -14.55 -5.63
C THR A 639 22.43 -15.76 -5.83
N PRO A 640 23.32 -15.77 -6.87
CA PRO A 640 24.31 -16.80 -7.06
C PRO A 640 25.17 -17.02 -5.81
N GLY A 641 25.55 -18.29 -5.53
CA GLY A 641 26.36 -18.66 -4.36
C GLY A 641 27.86 -18.37 -4.51
#